data_d7f9e4ce840c7d295415c632e9f906b9
#
_entry.id   d7f9e4ce840c7d295415c632e9f906b9
#
_cell.length_a   1.000
_cell.length_b   1.000
_cell.length_c   1.000
_cell.angle_alpha   90.00
_cell.angle_beta   90.00
_cell.angle_gamma   90.00
#
_symmetry.space_group_name_H-M   'P 1'
#
loop_
_entity.id
_entity.type
_entity.pdbx_description
1 polymer ?
#
loop_
_entity_poly.entity_id
_entity_poly.type
_entity_poly.pdbx_seq_one_letter_code
_entity_poly.pdbx_strand_id
1 'polypeptide(L)'
;MPIRITGLNSGLDTEAIISALVSSYSYKTNKYKKAQTKLSWKQDAWKTLNTKVYSFYTSLDSLRFSKNYNLKSTKVSDSTKATVTASSSAPNGTQKLNILKVAQAGYLTGGKLDDSTTTGTTLAELGYTGGNGTITLTKGDGTKKTIEVSQGTTVNSFINSLKEAGVNASYDDINKRIFVSSKDTGKDNDFTLTGGNVDGANALTKLGLNVKSDATDATYKTYMQYYGDGTDAGITAKVNEAIKIYQDAQAAYKKASAENSNLSAAYGYASAYSAMKEAFKKSGLNTTQQEELTKLLQMSATDRAKSVVTSDGTIYTAETSDADGNTIFSYGEGDNKKYIKSVNTFTDTNGNSYTHTDVDGTKLIKDGKEYTATGEKDADGNATYKDADGNVVSIKVNTSYYATTATEEETNYYQITDADGNTYAQDDTLLYVDKSGNKYYEENGKLIQTTGEKADDGTWVKSANAKEVSFDADKKAKAKQTVYNQGAELSDVVTGTKAYTSLAESAQKKMSLSDDEMSTYLSTLTTNIGTVNSYENGTDTLGDDSNYTREKVIANIQSAYGTGGSTAVTAEVNKYAQIISDNKTAMTDSQKIMDDNQVLADIAAMEGGDEKTKAIESFVSQVKTVQDITTNPSVEYNIDAKKIDGCDSKITLNGIEYIGSSNSFSINGLNITAQVVTGDGDANAISITTATDTQGIYDKIKDFLSQYNSLINEITSLYNADSAKGYEPLTDDEKDAMSDT
;
A
#
# COMPACT_ATOMS: atom_id res chain seq x y z
N MET A 1 -52.53 -61.74 -17.75
CA MET A 1 -51.98 -62.28 -16.48
C MET A 1 -52.57 -63.66 -16.25
N PRO A 2 -51.78 -64.71 -15.96
CA PRO A 2 -52.37 -66.02 -15.65
C PRO A 2 -53.09 -65.94 -14.31
N ILE A 3 -54.33 -66.29 -14.29
CA ILE A 3 -55.18 -66.42 -13.09
C ILE A 3 -54.58 -67.58 -12.27
N ARG A 4 -53.91 -67.32 -11.19
CA ARG A 4 -53.49 -68.30 -10.20
C ARG A 4 -54.64 -68.46 -9.22
N ILE A 5 -55.32 -69.66 -9.22
CA ILE A 5 -56.29 -70.01 -8.19
C ILE A 5 -55.48 -70.62 -7.03
N THR A 6 -55.27 -69.85 -5.97
CA THR A 6 -54.61 -70.30 -4.73
C THR A 6 -55.72 -70.61 -3.71
N GLY A 7 -55.61 -71.70 -2.97
CA GLY A 7 -56.53 -72.03 -1.87
C GLY A 7 -57.50 -73.18 -2.07
N LEU A 8 -57.46 -73.92 -3.18
CA LEU A 8 -58.42 -74.97 -3.50
C LEU A 8 -58.38 -76.19 -2.57
N ASN A 9 -57.36 -76.35 -1.71
CA ASN A 9 -57.24 -77.55 -0.85
C ASN A 9 -57.10 -77.23 0.66
N SER A 10 -56.97 -75.95 1.06
CA SER A 10 -56.78 -75.56 2.47
C SER A 10 -57.84 -74.59 3.01
N GLY A 11 -58.71 -74.06 2.15
CA GLY A 11 -59.70 -73.06 2.58
C GLY A 11 -59.13 -71.72 3.05
N LEU A 12 -57.82 -71.52 2.92
CA LEU A 12 -57.13 -70.30 3.30
C LEU A 12 -56.85 -69.46 2.06
N ASP A 13 -57.44 -68.31 2.02
CA ASP A 13 -57.10 -67.28 1.01
C ASP A 13 -55.73 -66.67 1.32
N THR A 14 -54.68 -67.34 0.81
CA THR A 14 -53.28 -66.93 1.02
C THR A 14 -52.97 -65.64 0.29
N GLU A 15 -53.63 -65.28 -0.80
CA GLU A 15 -53.48 -64.01 -1.50
C GLU A 15 -54.05 -62.87 -0.68
N ALA A 16 -55.22 -63.06 -0.05
CA ALA A 16 -55.76 -62.05 0.86
C ALA A 16 -54.88 -61.84 2.09
N ILE A 17 -54.26 -62.89 2.63
CA ILE A 17 -53.33 -62.79 3.78
C ILE A 17 -52.05 -62.11 3.36
N ILE A 18 -51.45 -62.43 2.21
CA ILE A 18 -50.26 -61.81 1.69
C ILE A 18 -50.53 -60.33 1.38
N SER A 19 -51.69 -60.04 0.73
CA SER A 19 -52.11 -58.66 0.44
C SER A 19 -52.32 -57.85 1.71
N ALA A 20 -52.92 -58.41 2.75
CA ALA A 20 -53.07 -57.75 4.04
C ALA A 20 -51.73 -57.51 4.75
N LEU A 21 -50.80 -58.47 4.65
CA LEU A 21 -49.44 -58.31 5.20
C LEU A 21 -48.65 -57.25 4.45
N VAL A 22 -48.65 -57.30 3.12
CA VAL A 22 -47.99 -56.26 2.27
C VAL A 22 -48.61 -54.91 2.52
N SER A 23 -49.95 -54.81 2.63
CA SER A 23 -50.59 -53.53 2.97
C SER A 23 -50.18 -53.01 4.36
N SER A 24 -50.04 -53.89 5.36
CA SER A 24 -49.59 -53.50 6.70
C SER A 24 -48.16 -53.00 6.70
N TYR A 25 -47.28 -53.66 5.95
CA TYR A 25 -45.85 -53.14 5.81
C TYR A 25 -45.79 -51.86 4.97
N SER A 26 -46.61 -51.81 3.90
CA SER A 26 -46.72 -50.61 3.07
C SER A 26 -47.19 -49.38 3.90
N TYR A 27 -48.18 -49.62 4.80
CA TYR A 27 -48.66 -48.57 5.70
C TYR A 27 -47.56 -48.00 6.57
N LYS A 28 -46.72 -48.85 7.18
CA LYS A 28 -45.54 -48.35 7.96
C LYS A 28 -44.54 -47.58 7.10
N THR A 29 -44.18 -48.11 5.94
CA THR A 29 -43.28 -47.51 5.00
C THR A 29 -43.81 -46.15 4.53
N ASN A 30 -45.08 -46.08 4.16
CA ASN A 30 -45.74 -44.86 3.70
C ASN A 30 -45.81 -43.81 4.82
N LYS A 31 -46.01 -44.21 6.08
CA LYS A 31 -45.95 -43.31 7.23
C LYS A 31 -44.57 -42.63 7.36
N TYR A 32 -43.47 -43.40 7.20
CA TYR A 32 -42.13 -42.86 7.25
C TYR A 32 -41.81 -41.98 6.03
N LYS A 33 -42.24 -42.38 4.82
CA LYS A 33 -42.11 -41.56 3.61
C LYS A 33 -42.85 -40.23 3.77
N LYS A 34 -44.09 -40.24 4.26
CA LYS A 34 -44.86 -39.01 4.54
C LYS A 34 -44.16 -38.12 5.59
N ALA A 35 -43.61 -38.72 6.65
CA ALA A 35 -42.84 -38.00 7.66
C ALA A 35 -41.55 -37.38 7.09
N GLN A 36 -40.85 -38.12 6.24
CA GLN A 36 -39.65 -37.63 5.53
C GLN A 36 -39.99 -36.46 4.62
N THR A 37 -41.08 -36.55 3.84
CA THR A 37 -41.52 -35.45 2.97
C THR A 37 -41.92 -34.22 3.76
N LYS A 38 -42.61 -34.38 4.89
CA LYS A 38 -42.91 -33.24 5.80
C LYS A 38 -41.64 -32.60 6.35
N LEU A 39 -40.63 -33.41 6.69
CA LEU A 39 -39.36 -32.93 7.16
C LEU A 39 -38.60 -32.16 6.05
N SER A 40 -38.58 -32.69 4.83
CA SER A 40 -38.01 -32.03 3.67
C SER A 40 -38.68 -30.67 3.42
N TRP A 41 -40.00 -30.60 3.39
CA TRP A 41 -40.73 -29.34 3.22
C TRP A 41 -40.37 -28.32 4.31
N LYS A 42 -40.23 -28.78 5.56
CA LYS A 42 -39.80 -27.93 6.67
C LYS A 42 -38.36 -27.42 6.49
N GLN A 43 -37.47 -28.31 6.03
CA GLN A 43 -36.08 -27.92 5.73
C GLN A 43 -36.01 -26.92 4.57
N ASP A 44 -36.81 -27.11 3.51
CA ASP A 44 -36.86 -26.22 2.37
C ASP A 44 -37.40 -24.84 2.75
N ALA A 45 -38.44 -24.78 3.59
CA ALA A 45 -38.94 -23.50 4.14
C ALA A 45 -37.88 -22.78 4.97
N TRP A 46 -37.16 -23.49 5.84
CA TRP A 46 -36.05 -22.92 6.61
C TRP A 46 -34.90 -22.44 5.71
N LYS A 47 -34.55 -23.21 4.68
CA LYS A 47 -33.50 -22.84 3.72
C LYS A 47 -33.89 -21.59 2.95
N THR A 48 -35.15 -21.49 2.52
CA THR A 48 -35.67 -20.30 1.83
C THR A 48 -35.63 -19.07 2.73
N LEU A 49 -36.10 -19.20 3.97
CA LEU A 49 -36.03 -18.10 4.95
C LEU A 49 -34.58 -17.69 5.25
N ASN A 50 -33.71 -18.67 5.47
CA ASN A 50 -32.28 -18.39 5.72
C ASN A 50 -31.63 -17.64 4.55
N THR A 51 -31.95 -17.99 3.31
CA THR A 51 -31.47 -17.28 2.12
C THR A 51 -31.90 -15.82 2.11
N LYS A 52 -33.16 -15.55 2.45
CA LYS A 52 -33.70 -14.18 2.53
C LYS A 52 -33.05 -13.37 3.68
N VAL A 53 -32.92 -14.01 4.86
CA VAL A 53 -32.23 -13.39 6.01
C VAL A 53 -30.78 -13.05 5.64
N TYR A 54 -30.07 -13.95 4.98
CA TYR A 54 -28.69 -13.73 4.56
C TYR A 54 -28.59 -12.64 3.50
N SER A 55 -29.51 -12.57 2.53
CA SER A 55 -29.58 -11.49 1.54
C SER A 55 -29.83 -10.14 2.20
N PHE A 56 -30.73 -10.10 3.18
CA PHE A 56 -30.96 -8.88 3.96
C PHE A 56 -29.74 -8.48 4.80
N TYR A 57 -29.07 -9.44 5.44
CA TYR A 57 -27.84 -9.19 6.19
C TYR A 57 -26.74 -8.59 5.29
N THR A 58 -26.52 -9.15 4.10
CA THR A 58 -25.53 -8.61 3.14
C THR A 58 -25.88 -7.22 2.64
N SER A 59 -27.17 -6.94 2.46
CA SER A 59 -27.66 -5.60 2.12
C SER A 59 -27.40 -4.60 3.26
N LEU A 60 -27.69 -4.99 4.49
CA LEU A 60 -27.43 -4.19 5.69
C LEU A 60 -25.93 -3.95 5.88
N ASP A 61 -25.09 -4.98 5.72
CA ASP A 61 -23.64 -4.85 5.83
C ASP A 61 -23.09 -3.90 4.76
N SER A 62 -23.64 -3.93 3.56
CA SER A 62 -23.26 -2.98 2.51
C SER A 62 -23.59 -1.54 2.89
N LEU A 63 -24.72 -1.27 3.52
CA LEU A 63 -25.17 0.07 3.88
C LEU A 63 -24.38 0.73 5.01
N ARG A 64 -23.63 -0.01 5.82
CA ARG A 64 -22.79 0.59 6.87
C ARG A 64 -21.54 1.30 6.32
N PHE A 65 -21.19 1.12 5.05
CA PHE A 65 -20.05 1.80 4.45
C PHE A 65 -20.43 3.15 3.86
N SER A 66 -19.69 4.20 4.25
CA SER A 66 -19.89 5.58 3.78
C SER A 66 -19.87 5.74 2.25
N LYS A 67 -19.12 4.86 1.55
CA LYS A 67 -19.07 4.85 0.07
C LYS A 67 -20.44 4.67 -0.59
N ASN A 68 -21.41 4.07 0.10
CA ASN A 68 -22.76 3.85 -0.43
C ASN A 68 -23.68 5.08 -0.27
N TYR A 69 -23.24 6.10 0.49
CA TYR A 69 -23.91 7.38 0.67
C TYR A 69 -23.19 8.54 -0.03
N ASN A 70 -22.01 8.27 -0.58
CA ASN A 70 -21.22 9.24 -1.35
C ASN A 70 -21.27 8.93 -2.87
N LEU A 71 -22.41 8.45 -3.34
CA LEU A 71 -22.59 8.19 -4.77
C LEU A 71 -22.52 9.48 -5.56
N LYS A 72 -21.87 9.41 -6.71
CA LYS A 72 -21.74 10.53 -7.63
C LYS A 72 -22.39 10.18 -8.97
N SER A 73 -23.05 11.17 -9.53
CA SER A 73 -23.52 11.14 -10.92
C SER A 73 -22.71 12.11 -11.75
N THR A 74 -22.53 11.79 -13.01
CA THR A 74 -21.84 12.65 -13.98
C THR A 74 -22.76 12.96 -15.15
N LYS A 75 -22.70 14.21 -15.59
CA LYS A 75 -23.36 14.65 -16.82
C LYS A 75 -22.31 15.26 -17.74
N VAL A 76 -22.19 14.71 -18.94
CA VAL A 76 -21.30 15.22 -19.99
C VAL A 76 -22.15 16.02 -20.97
N SER A 77 -21.67 17.18 -21.39
CA SER A 77 -22.41 18.03 -22.33
C SER A 77 -22.57 17.40 -23.72
N ASP A 78 -21.62 16.55 -24.12
CA ASP A 78 -21.65 15.74 -25.34
C ASP A 78 -21.13 14.33 -25.08
N SER A 79 -22.05 13.39 -24.86
CA SER A 79 -21.75 11.98 -24.60
C SER A 79 -21.22 11.23 -25.83
N THR A 80 -21.28 11.80 -27.02
CA THR A 80 -20.70 11.21 -28.23
C THR A 80 -19.17 11.42 -28.28
N LYS A 81 -18.66 12.39 -27.53
CA LYS A 81 -17.24 12.72 -27.47
C LYS A 81 -16.50 12.02 -26.32
N ALA A 82 -17.15 11.90 -25.19
CA ALA A 82 -16.60 11.18 -24.02
C ALA A 82 -17.70 10.56 -23.16
N THR A 83 -17.38 9.45 -22.53
CA THR A 83 -18.13 8.91 -21.40
C THR A 83 -17.35 9.13 -20.12
N VAL A 84 -18.06 9.49 -19.04
CA VAL A 84 -17.44 9.78 -17.75
C VAL A 84 -18.24 9.11 -16.65
N THR A 85 -17.55 8.43 -15.75
CA THR A 85 -18.11 7.95 -14.49
C THR A 85 -17.33 8.53 -13.32
N ALA A 86 -18.00 8.73 -12.19
CA ALA A 86 -17.36 9.27 -10.99
C ALA A 86 -17.33 8.24 -9.86
N SER A 87 -16.21 8.17 -9.18
CA SER A 87 -16.10 7.46 -7.90
C SER A 87 -16.65 8.31 -6.76
N SER A 88 -16.85 7.71 -5.58
CA SER A 88 -17.30 8.43 -4.38
C SER A 88 -16.36 9.56 -3.93
N SER A 89 -15.10 9.54 -4.36
CA SER A 89 -14.09 10.55 -4.04
C SER A 89 -14.08 11.73 -5.01
N ALA A 90 -14.82 11.67 -6.12
CA ALA A 90 -14.85 12.75 -7.09
C ALA A 90 -15.47 14.04 -6.49
N PRO A 91 -14.83 15.20 -6.65
CA PRO A 91 -15.40 16.47 -6.18
C PRO A 91 -16.63 16.87 -7.01
N ASN A 92 -17.62 17.47 -6.36
CA ASN A 92 -18.74 18.09 -7.07
C ASN A 92 -18.26 19.35 -7.81
N GLY A 93 -18.79 19.57 -8.98
CA GLY A 93 -18.47 20.76 -9.77
C GLY A 93 -18.49 20.48 -11.27
N THR A 94 -18.23 21.52 -12.06
CA THR A 94 -18.12 21.42 -13.51
C THR A 94 -16.67 21.59 -13.94
N GLN A 95 -16.19 20.67 -14.77
CA GLN A 95 -14.84 20.65 -15.30
C GLN A 95 -14.90 20.73 -16.84
N LYS A 96 -13.87 21.30 -17.46
CA LYS A 96 -13.72 21.41 -18.89
C LYS A 96 -12.78 20.33 -19.41
N LEU A 97 -13.23 19.55 -20.39
CA LEU A 97 -12.45 18.49 -21.02
C LEU A 97 -12.28 18.82 -22.51
N ASN A 98 -11.04 18.86 -22.99
CA ASN A 98 -10.72 18.78 -24.41
C ASN A 98 -10.04 17.43 -24.70
N ILE A 99 -10.43 16.82 -25.80
CA ILE A 99 -9.81 15.61 -26.34
C ILE A 99 -8.99 16.05 -27.55
N LEU A 100 -7.67 16.08 -27.38
CA LEU A 100 -6.73 16.55 -28.42
C LEU A 100 -6.34 15.44 -29.37
N LYS A 101 -6.26 14.20 -28.86
CA LYS A 101 -5.92 13.00 -29.63
C LYS A 101 -6.53 11.77 -28.96
N VAL A 102 -6.99 10.82 -29.74
CA VAL A 102 -7.40 9.50 -29.25
C VAL A 102 -6.30 8.48 -29.51
N ALA A 103 -6.12 7.55 -28.60
CA ALA A 103 -5.17 6.47 -28.77
C ALA A 103 -5.59 5.54 -29.90
N GLN A 104 -4.61 5.11 -30.66
CA GLN A 104 -4.79 4.24 -31.82
C GLN A 104 -3.80 3.09 -31.77
N ALA A 105 -4.23 1.90 -32.17
CA ALA A 105 -3.35 0.77 -32.41
C ALA A 105 -2.56 0.96 -33.71
N GLY A 106 -1.36 0.40 -33.76
CA GLY A 106 -0.61 0.30 -35.02
C GLY A 106 -1.24 -0.72 -35.96
N TYR A 107 -1.39 -0.37 -37.22
CA TYR A 107 -1.91 -1.26 -38.29
C TYR A 107 -0.97 -1.27 -39.49
N LEU A 108 -0.72 -2.46 -40.03
CA LEU A 108 -0.02 -2.67 -41.29
C LEU A 108 -0.92 -3.51 -42.22
N THR A 109 -1.39 -2.89 -43.28
CA THR A 109 -2.04 -3.57 -44.39
C THR A 109 -0.99 -3.88 -45.44
N GLY A 110 -0.72 -5.13 -45.65
CA GLY A 110 0.28 -5.59 -46.62
C GLY A 110 -0.13 -5.30 -48.07
N GLY A 111 0.87 -5.26 -48.98
CA GLY A 111 0.64 -5.22 -50.38
C GLY A 111 -0.12 -6.45 -50.89
N LYS A 112 -0.75 -6.33 -52.08
CA LYS A 112 -1.46 -7.45 -52.68
C LYS A 112 -0.45 -8.50 -53.17
N LEU A 113 -0.61 -9.75 -52.75
CA LEU A 113 0.12 -10.90 -53.22
C LEU A 113 -0.55 -11.46 -54.47
N ASP A 114 0.12 -12.40 -55.17
CA ASP A 114 -0.44 -13.05 -56.33
C ASP A 114 -1.79 -13.74 -56.04
N ASP A 115 -2.68 -13.74 -57.02
CA ASP A 115 -4.03 -14.31 -56.87
C ASP A 115 -4.00 -15.83 -56.59
N SER A 116 -2.91 -16.53 -56.89
CA SER A 116 -2.66 -17.95 -56.55
C SER A 116 -2.23 -18.16 -55.08
N THR A 117 -1.89 -17.10 -54.35
CA THR A 117 -1.38 -17.23 -52.99
C THR A 117 -2.43 -17.77 -52.04
N THR A 118 -2.03 -18.69 -51.19
CA THR A 118 -2.82 -19.27 -50.11
C THR A 118 -2.04 -19.23 -48.79
N THR A 119 -2.62 -19.65 -47.71
CA THR A 119 -1.92 -19.79 -46.41
C THR A 119 -0.80 -20.82 -46.44
N GLY A 120 -0.87 -21.80 -47.36
CA GLY A 120 0.17 -22.83 -47.58
C GLY A 120 1.30 -22.43 -48.52
N THR A 121 1.17 -21.31 -49.24
CA THR A 121 2.17 -20.84 -50.19
C THR A 121 3.48 -20.52 -49.47
N THR A 122 4.60 -21.03 -50.01
CA THR A 122 5.95 -20.82 -49.45
C THR A 122 6.55 -19.51 -49.95
N LEU A 123 7.56 -19.00 -49.21
CA LEU A 123 8.33 -17.83 -49.66
C LEU A 123 9.03 -18.06 -51.00
N ALA A 124 9.50 -19.29 -51.28
CA ALA A 124 10.07 -19.63 -52.59
C ALA A 124 9.05 -19.46 -53.72
N GLU A 125 7.81 -19.90 -53.54
CA GLU A 125 6.71 -19.72 -54.49
C GLU A 125 6.31 -18.25 -54.66
N LEU A 126 6.52 -17.40 -53.66
CA LEU A 126 6.37 -15.94 -53.72
C LEU A 126 7.58 -15.27 -54.40
N GLY A 127 8.56 -16.05 -54.90
CA GLY A 127 9.74 -15.54 -55.57
C GLY A 127 10.88 -15.10 -54.64
N TYR A 128 10.88 -15.60 -53.42
CA TYR A 128 12.02 -15.41 -52.51
C TYR A 128 13.15 -16.38 -52.84
N THR A 129 14.31 -15.83 -53.16
CA THR A 129 15.51 -16.60 -53.55
C THR A 129 16.63 -16.52 -52.50
N GLY A 130 16.40 -15.77 -51.40
CA GLY A 130 17.37 -15.59 -50.34
C GLY A 130 17.62 -16.84 -49.51
N GLY A 131 18.62 -16.80 -48.66
CA GLY A 131 18.96 -17.83 -47.69
C GLY A 131 18.14 -17.77 -46.43
N ASN A 132 18.82 -17.86 -45.29
CA ASN A 132 18.16 -17.65 -43.97
C ASN A 132 18.01 -16.15 -43.68
N GLY A 133 16.78 -15.68 -43.83
CA GLY A 133 16.42 -14.28 -43.52
C GLY A 133 16.02 -14.11 -42.06
N THR A 134 16.36 -12.99 -41.50
CA THR A 134 15.89 -12.58 -40.20
C THR A 134 15.06 -11.30 -40.31
N ILE A 135 13.87 -11.30 -39.73
CA ILE A 135 12.98 -10.15 -39.64
C ILE A 135 12.88 -9.72 -38.19
N THR A 136 13.09 -8.45 -37.94
CA THR A 136 12.99 -7.90 -36.60
C THR A 136 11.66 -7.17 -36.46
N LEU A 137 10.84 -7.62 -35.51
CA LEU A 137 9.69 -6.87 -34.99
C LEU A 137 10.18 -6.04 -33.82
N THR A 138 10.06 -4.71 -33.91
CA THR A 138 10.38 -3.77 -32.82
C THR A 138 9.08 -3.14 -32.36
N LYS A 139 8.77 -3.20 -31.07
CA LYS A 139 7.66 -2.48 -30.47
C LYS A 139 8.05 -1.04 -30.13
N GLY A 140 7.06 -0.18 -29.92
CA GLY A 140 7.27 1.21 -29.53
C GLY A 140 7.95 1.39 -28.17
N ASP A 141 7.86 0.40 -27.28
CA ASP A 141 8.59 0.31 -26.01
C ASP A 141 10.06 -0.11 -26.17
N GLY A 142 10.52 -0.34 -27.39
CA GLY A 142 11.87 -0.77 -27.71
C GLY A 142 12.08 -2.30 -27.70
N THR A 143 11.09 -3.08 -27.25
CA THR A 143 11.18 -4.55 -27.24
C THR A 143 11.35 -5.11 -28.64
N LYS A 144 12.35 -5.95 -28.84
CA LYS A 144 12.65 -6.58 -30.12
C LYS A 144 12.42 -8.09 -30.11
N LYS A 145 11.84 -8.61 -31.19
CA LYS A 145 11.68 -10.04 -31.46
C LYS A 145 12.18 -10.36 -32.85
N THR A 146 13.02 -11.38 -32.97
CA THR A 146 13.54 -11.86 -34.26
C THR A 146 12.66 -12.99 -34.73
N ILE A 147 12.29 -12.96 -36.00
CA ILE A 147 11.56 -13.99 -36.74
C ILE A 147 12.48 -14.51 -37.84
N GLU A 148 12.78 -15.80 -37.81
CA GLU A 148 13.57 -16.45 -38.83
C GLU A 148 12.68 -16.91 -39.97
N VAL A 149 13.14 -16.70 -41.18
CA VAL A 149 12.45 -17.11 -42.42
C VAL A 149 13.42 -17.78 -43.37
N SER A 150 12.90 -18.69 -44.17
CA SER A 150 13.63 -19.40 -45.23
C SER A 150 12.73 -19.59 -46.45
N GLN A 151 13.26 -20.12 -47.52
CA GLN A 151 12.48 -20.42 -48.73
C GLN A 151 11.27 -21.33 -48.43
N GLY A 152 11.39 -22.25 -47.47
CA GLY A 152 10.31 -23.16 -47.07
C GLY A 152 9.28 -22.55 -46.10
N THR A 153 9.47 -21.33 -45.63
CA THR A 153 8.53 -20.67 -44.74
C THR A 153 7.22 -20.40 -45.47
N THR A 154 6.10 -20.92 -44.95
CA THR A 154 4.76 -20.66 -45.49
C THR A 154 4.16 -19.35 -44.94
N VAL A 155 3.20 -18.78 -45.69
CA VAL A 155 2.42 -17.61 -45.23
C VAL A 155 1.82 -17.88 -43.86
N ASN A 156 1.26 -19.07 -43.63
CA ASN A 156 0.67 -19.42 -42.32
C ASN A 156 1.70 -19.50 -41.18
N SER A 157 2.87 -20.14 -41.44
CA SER A 157 3.91 -20.23 -40.40
C SER A 157 4.45 -18.85 -40.05
N PHE A 158 4.62 -17.96 -41.02
CA PHE A 158 5.04 -16.59 -40.79
C PHE A 158 4.01 -15.79 -39.96
N ILE A 159 2.72 -15.92 -40.27
CA ILE A 159 1.63 -15.32 -39.46
C ILE A 159 1.66 -15.80 -38.01
N ASN A 160 1.91 -17.08 -37.79
CA ASN A 160 2.02 -17.62 -36.43
C ASN A 160 3.25 -17.07 -35.71
N SER A 161 4.38 -16.95 -36.37
CA SER A 161 5.59 -16.31 -35.82
C SER A 161 5.33 -14.83 -35.43
N LEU A 162 4.56 -14.09 -36.22
CA LEU A 162 4.16 -12.73 -35.89
C LEU A 162 3.27 -12.69 -34.60
N LYS A 163 2.33 -13.63 -34.46
CA LYS A 163 1.49 -13.73 -33.25
C LYS A 163 2.31 -14.08 -32.03
N GLU A 164 3.27 -14.97 -32.15
CA GLU A 164 4.22 -15.34 -31.09
C GLU A 164 5.15 -14.16 -30.73
N ALA A 165 5.51 -13.35 -31.75
CA ALA A 165 6.27 -12.12 -31.52
C ALA A 165 5.47 -11.01 -30.81
N GLY A 166 4.15 -11.16 -30.66
CA GLY A 166 3.34 -10.31 -29.80
C GLY A 166 2.44 -9.30 -30.51
N VAL A 167 2.18 -9.50 -31.82
CA VAL A 167 1.19 -8.73 -32.59
C VAL A 167 0.03 -9.62 -33.03
N ASN A 168 -1.06 -9.06 -33.50
CA ASN A 168 -2.10 -9.77 -34.21
C ASN A 168 -1.68 -9.85 -35.70
N ALA A 169 -1.90 -11.00 -36.34
CA ALA A 169 -1.66 -11.14 -37.76
C ALA A 169 -2.69 -12.08 -38.39
N SER A 170 -3.06 -11.82 -39.63
CA SER A 170 -3.99 -12.62 -40.40
C SER A 170 -3.71 -12.49 -41.90
N TYR A 171 -4.08 -13.52 -42.67
CA TYR A 171 -4.07 -13.49 -44.13
C TYR A 171 -5.53 -13.46 -44.61
N ASP A 172 -5.81 -12.53 -45.51
CA ASP A 172 -7.10 -12.42 -46.19
C ASP A 172 -6.96 -13.12 -47.57
N ASP A 173 -7.55 -14.28 -47.67
CA ASP A 173 -7.49 -15.10 -48.88
C ASP A 173 -8.32 -14.52 -50.04
N ILE A 174 -9.28 -13.65 -49.74
CA ILE A 174 -10.08 -12.96 -50.79
C ILE A 174 -9.29 -11.81 -51.40
N ASN A 175 -8.69 -10.97 -50.58
CA ASN A 175 -7.98 -9.78 -50.98
C ASN A 175 -6.48 -10.04 -51.19
N LYS A 176 -5.99 -11.25 -50.88
CA LYS A 176 -4.58 -11.66 -51.00
C LYS A 176 -3.61 -10.74 -50.26
N ARG A 177 -3.97 -10.34 -49.02
CA ARG A 177 -3.15 -9.43 -48.23
C ARG A 177 -2.91 -10.00 -46.83
N ILE A 178 -1.76 -9.68 -46.25
CA ILE A 178 -1.44 -9.93 -44.87
C ILE A 178 -1.77 -8.65 -44.07
N PHE A 179 -2.53 -8.80 -42.98
CA PHE A 179 -2.84 -7.73 -42.03
C PHE A 179 -2.11 -8.00 -40.74
N VAL A 180 -1.47 -6.97 -40.19
CA VAL A 180 -0.79 -7.01 -38.89
C VAL A 180 -1.28 -5.83 -38.06
N SER A 181 -1.53 -6.03 -36.77
CA SER A 181 -1.87 -4.94 -35.85
C SER A 181 -1.27 -5.16 -34.48
N SER A 182 -1.02 -4.08 -33.77
CA SER A 182 -0.70 -4.17 -32.35
C SER A 182 -1.89 -4.76 -31.57
N LYS A 183 -1.63 -5.36 -30.40
CA LYS A 183 -2.69 -5.93 -29.53
C LYS A 183 -3.47 -4.83 -28.84
N ASP A 184 -2.78 -3.77 -28.43
CA ASP A 184 -3.32 -2.64 -27.68
C ASP A 184 -3.01 -1.33 -28.40
N THR A 185 -3.68 -0.26 -27.98
CA THR A 185 -3.44 1.11 -28.45
C THR A 185 -2.22 1.72 -27.77
N GLY A 186 -1.77 2.85 -28.27
CA GLY A 186 -0.68 3.62 -27.69
C GLY A 186 0.63 3.49 -28.45
N LYS A 187 1.49 4.49 -28.28
CA LYS A 187 2.80 4.56 -28.94
C LYS A 187 3.71 3.40 -28.56
N ASP A 188 3.74 3.03 -27.28
CA ASP A 188 4.61 1.95 -26.78
C ASP A 188 4.17 0.57 -27.29
N ASN A 189 2.90 0.41 -27.66
CA ASN A 189 2.36 -0.80 -28.23
C ASN A 189 2.46 -0.86 -29.76
N ASP A 190 2.82 0.24 -30.42
CA ASP A 190 3.05 0.23 -31.86
C ASP A 190 4.17 -0.75 -32.25
N PHE A 191 4.30 -1.05 -33.50
CA PHE A 191 5.31 -1.99 -34.01
C PHE A 191 5.87 -1.57 -35.36
N THR A 192 7.10 -1.96 -35.60
CA THR A 192 7.71 -1.93 -36.92
C THR A 192 8.24 -3.30 -37.30
N LEU A 193 8.18 -3.62 -38.59
CA LEU A 193 8.83 -4.78 -39.17
C LEU A 193 10.00 -4.28 -40.06
N THR A 194 11.20 -4.74 -39.75
CA THR A 194 12.41 -4.41 -40.52
C THR A 194 13.19 -5.66 -40.80
N GLY A 195 13.94 -5.69 -41.86
CA GLY A 195 14.91 -6.75 -42.09
C GLY A 195 15.99 -6.72 -40.99
N GLY A 196 16.26 -7.84 -40.36
CA GLY A 196 17.44 -8.03 -39.51
C GLY A 196 18.71 -8.33 -40.34
N ASN A 197 18.53 -8.73 -41.58
CA ASN A 197 19.54 -8.85 -42.63
C ASN A 197 18.90 -8.61 -44.03
N VAL A 198 19.69 -8.55 -45.07
CA VAL A 198 19.22 -8.31 -46.44
C VAL A 198 18.18 -9.35 -46.88
N ASP A 199 18.40 -10.62 -46.54
CA ASP A 199 17.48 -11.71 -46.87
C ASP A 199 16.13 -11.53 -46.15
N GLY A 200 16.13 -11.12 -44.89
CA GLY A 200 14.88 -10.79 -44.15
C GLY A 200 14.13 -9.60 -44.74
N ALA A 201 14.84 -8.54 -45.17
CA ALA A 201 14.24 -7.42 -45.85
C ALA A 201 13.61 -7.83 -47.22
N ASN A 202 14.28 -8.68 -47.97
CA ASN A 202 13.76 -9.28 -49.18
C ASN A 202 12.51 -10.15 -48.91
N ALA A 203 12.53 -10.94 -47.85
CA ALA A 203 11.36 -11.74 -47.47
C ALA A 203 10.17 -10.84 -47.14
N LEU A 204 10.37 -9.71 -46.42
CA LEU A 204 9.32 -8.71 -46.18
C LEU A 204 8.76 -8.13 -47.49
N THR A 205 9.64 -7.84 -48.48
CA THR A 205 9.23 -7.39 -49.80
C THR A 205 8.32 -8.43 -50.47
N LYS A 206 8.70 -9.72 -50.45
CA LYS A 206 7.93 -10.82 -51.07
C LYS A 206 6.63 -11.14 -50.35
N LEU A 207 6.56 -10.88 -49.03
CA LEU A 207 5.34 -10.98 -48.20
C LEU A 207 4.43 -9.75 -48.34
N GLY A 208 4.82 -8.75 -49.11
CA GLY A 208 4.05 -7.50 -49.22
C GLY A 208 4.11 -6.60 -47.97
N LEU A 209 5.03 -6.83 -47.05
CA LEU A 209 5.08 -6.16 -45.75
C LEU A 209 6.23 -5.17 -45.60
N ASN A 210 7.07 -5.01 -46.62
CA ASN A 210 8.13 -4.01 -46.62
C ASN A 210 7.57 -2.64 -46.98
N VAL A 211 7.17 -1.89 -45.95
CA VAL A 211 6.48 -0.60 -46.12
C VAL A 211 7.36 0.55 -45.67
N LYS A 212 7.34 1.64 -46.41
CA LYS A 212 7.93 2.90 -46.00
C LYS A 212 6.94 3.63 -45.07
N SER A 213 7.34 3.83 -43.81
CA SER A 213 6.58 4.59 -42.82
C SER A 213 7.55 5.42 -42.00
N ASP A 214 7.00 6.43 -41.28
CA ASP A 214 7.82 7.25 -40.38
C ASP A 214 8.51 6.39 -39.32
N ALA A 215 7.83 5.38 -38.79
CA ALA A 215 8.39 4.46 -37.80
C ALA A 215 9.50 3.58 -38.39
N THR A 216 9.35 3.05 -39.64
CA THR A 216 10.38 2.27 -40.30
C THR A 216 11.58 3.14 -40.63
N ASP A 217 11.37 4.34 -41.20
CA ASP A 217 12.43 5.30 -41.50
C ASP A 217 13.16 5.72 -40.21
N ALA A 218 12.46 5.97 -39.13
CA ALA A 218 13.06 6.29 -37.83
C ALA A 218 13.96 5.14 -37.33
N THR A 219 13.50 3.88 -37.48
CA THR A 219 14.27 2.70 -37.06
C THR A 219 15.60 2.61 -37.84
N TYR A 220 15.58 2.80 -39.15
CA TYR A 220 16.83 2.79 -39.92
C TYR A 220 17.72 3.99 -39.64
N LYS A 221 17.19 5.20 -39.53
CA LYS A 221 17.94 6.40 -39.20
C LYS A 221 18.62 6.32 -37.81
N THR A 222 17.97 5.67 -36.85
CA THR A 222 18.54 5.42 -35.54
C THR A 222 19.86 4.69 -35.54
N TYR A 223 20.05 3.71 -36.48
CA TYR A 223 21.33 3.02 -36.62
C TYR A 223 22.30 3.79 -37.52
N MET A 224 21.81 4.40 -38.58
CA MET A 224 22.64 5.08 -39.58
C MET A 224 23.37 6.32 -39.01
N GLN A 225 22.88 6.91 -37.93
CA GLN A 225 23.60 8.01 -37.26
C GLN A 225 24.99 7.60 -36.73
N TYR A 226 25.21 6.31 -36.50
CA TYR A 226 26.49 5.77 -36.00
C TYR A 226 27.39 5.23 -37.14
N TYR A 227 26.95 5.25 -38.39
CA TYR A 227 27.69 4.63 -39.50
C TYR A 227 29.08 5.27 -39.76
N GLY A 228 29.19 6.59 -39.55
CA GLY A 228 30.46 7.31 -39.67
C GLY A 228 31.12 7.14 -41.04
N ASP A 229 32.36 6.64 -41.04
CA ASP A 229 33.14 6.34 -42.28
C ASP A 229 32.88 4.92 -42.80
N GLY A 230 32.01 4.15 -42.15
CA GLY A 230 31.66 2.79 -42.54
C GLY A 230 32.66 1.72 -42.13
N THR A 231 33.79 2.08 -41.55
CA THR A 231 34.75 1.13 -41.01
C THR A 231 34.33 0.65 -39.63
N ASP A 232 34.65 -0.59 -39.23
CA ASP A 232 34.36 -1.11 -37.91
C ASP A 232 34.94 -0.22 -36.80
N ALA A 233 36.15 0.31 -36.99
CA ALA A 233 36.79 1.21 -36.05
C ALA A 233 36.08 2.56 -35.96
N GLY A 234 35.65 3.12 -37.09
CA GLY A 234 34.92 4.39 -37.15
C GLY A 234 33.54 4.29 -36.50
N ILE A 235 32.79 3.20 -36.80
CA ILE A 235 31.50 2.93 -36.16
C ILE A 235 31.67 2.72 -34.64
N THR A 236 32.67 1.90 -34.25
CA THR A 236 32.97 1.66 -32.81
C THR A 236 33.31 2.96 -32.08
N ALA A 237 34.06 3.84 -32.68
CA ALA A 237 34.40 5.15 -32.08
C ALA A 237 33.12 6.00 -31.87
N LYS A 238 32.23 6.05 -32.86
CA LYS A 238 30.95 6.77 -32.77
C LYS A 238 30.04 6.18 -31.73
N VAL A 239 29.94 4.86 -31.61
CA VAL A 239 29.16 4.17 -30.59
C VAL A 239 29.68 4.45 -29.20
N ASN A 240 31.00 4.38 -28.98
CA ASN A 240 31.62 4.69 -27.70
C ASN A 240 31.42 6.17 -27.27
N GLU A 241 31.53 7.09 -28.22
CA GLU A 241 31.24 8.51 -28.00
C GLU A 241 29.78 8.70 -27.57
N ALA A 242 28.83 8.06 -28.26
CA ALA A 242 27.41 8.15 -27.96
C ALA A 242 27.05 7.50 -26.62
N ILE A 243 27.67 6.38 -26.25
CA ILE A 243 27.51 5.73 -24.94
C ILE A 243 27.95 6.69 -23.84
N LYS A 244 29.10 7.36 -24.02
CA LYS A 244 29.58 8.35 -23.04
C LYS A 244 28.61 9.53 -22.91
N ILE A 245 28.14 10.08 -24.03
CA ILE A 245 27.15 11.17 -24.05
C ILE A 245 25.86 10.75 -23.34
N TYR A 246 25.38 9.53 -23.56
CA TYR A 246 24.19 8.98 -22.87
C TYR A 246 24.39 8.89 -21.36
N GLN A 247 25.55 8.36 -20.93
CA GLN A 247 25.88 8.23 -19.50
C GLN A 247 26.02 9.60 -18.82
N ASP A 248 26.68 10.54 -19.49
CA ASP A 248 26.83 11.92 -18.98
C ASP A 248 25.46 12.62 -18.86
N ALA A 249 24.57 12.43 -19.84
CA ALA A 249 23.19 12.95 -19.80
C ALA A 249 22.38 12.31 -18.68
N GLN A 250 22.50 11.00 -18.47
CA GLN A 250 21.81 10.28 -17.40
C GLN A 250 22.28 10.78 -16.02
N ALA A 251 23.58 11.00 -15.85
CA ALA A 251 24.13 11.55 -14.60
C ALA A 251 23.64 12.98 -14.35
N ALA A 252 23.64 13.84 -15.40
CA ALA A 252 23.13 15.20 -15.32
C ALA A 252 21.64 15.25 -14.97
N TYR A 253 20.83 14.39 -15.59
CA TYR A 253 19.38 14.26 -15.28
C TYR A 253 19.15 13.87 -13.82
N LYS A 254 19.84 12.84 -13.33
CA LYS A 254 19.72 12.36 -11.95
C LYS A 254 20.12 13.46 -10.95
N LYS A 255 21.23 14.17 -11.21
CA LYS A 255 21.68 15.27 -10.37
C LYS A 255 20.66 16.40 -10.32
N ALA A 256 20.20 16.89 -11.47
CA ALA A 256 19.22 17.97 -11.55
C ALA A 256 17.88 17.59 -10.89
N SER A 257 17.44 16.35 -11.06
CA SER A 257 16.23 15.83 -10.44
C SER A 257 16.32 15.77 -8.91
N ALA A 258 17.44 15.28 -8.38
CA ALA A 258 17.69 15.22 -6.94
C ALA A 258 17.79 16.63 -6.31
N GLU A 259 18.49 17.55 -6.97
CA GLU A 259 18.57 18.95 -6.55
C GLU A 259 17.17 19.60 -6.54
N ASN A 260 16.37 19.42 -7.58
CA ASN A 260 15.01 19.95 -7.62
C ASN A 260 14.12 19.38 -6.51
N SER A 261 14.24 18.09 -6.22
CA SER A 261 13.49 17.47 -5.12
C SER A 261 13.85 18.12 -3.78
N ASN A 262 15.13 18.28 -3.50
CA ASN A 262 15.61 18.89 -2.25
C ASN A 262 15.23 20.36 -2.15
N LEU A 263 15.45 21.14 -3.20
CA LEU A 263 15.11 22.58 -3.24
C LEU A 263 13.60 22.80 -3.16
N SER A 264 12.77 21.94 -3.77
CA SER A 264 11.31 22.01 -3.64
C SER A 264 10.85 21.75 -2.20
N ALA A 265 11.45 20.79 -1.52
CA ALA A 265 11.18 20.54 -0.11
C ALA A 265 11.65 21.70 0.79
N ALA A 266 12.72 22.38 0.39
CA ALA A 266 13.28 23.53 1.12
C ALA A 266 12.28 24.72 1.24
N TYR A 267 11.31 24.86 0.34
CA TYR A 267 10.27 25.90 0.47
C TYR A 267 9.43 25.70 1.73
N GLY A 268 8.98 24.47 1.96
CA GLY A 268 8.22 24.14 3.18
C GLY A 268 9.05 24.37 4.43
N TYR A 269 10.31 23.93 4.42
CA TYR A 269 11.25 24.14 5.51
C TYR A 269 11.47 25.63 5.80
N ALA A 270 11.80 26.42 4.79
CA ALA A 270 12.08 27.86 4.92
C ALA A 270 10.88 28.63 5.50
N SER A 271 9.68 28.32 4.99
CA SER A 271 8.44 28.92 5.47
C SER A 271 8.17 28.55 6.93
N ALA A 272 8.26 27.27 7.27
CA ALA A 272 8.04 26.77 8.62
C ALA A 272 9.11 27.28 9.61
N TYR A 273 10.38 27.28 9.20
CA TYR A 273 11.49 27.81 10.01
C TYR A 273 11.29 29.29 10.33
N SER A 274 11.00 30.12 9.32
CA SER A 274 10.72 31.54 9.52
C SER A 274 9.52 31.76 10.42
N ALA A 275 8.41 31.06 10.17
CA ALA A 275 7.19 31.18 10.98
C ALA A 275 7.44 30.76 12.44
N MET A 276 8.16 29.66 12.66
CA MET A 276 8.57 29.19 13.98
C MET A 276 9.42 30.23 14.72
N LYS A 277 10.44 30.76 14.07
CA LYS A 277 11.32 31.80 14.68
C LYS A 277 10.58 33.09 15.02
N GLU A 278 9.71 33.57 14.11
CA GLU A 278 8.87 34.75 14.38
C GLU A 278 7.84 34.50 15.50
N ALA A 279 7.30 33.29 15.57
CA ALA A 279 6.40 32.89 16.66
C ALA A 279 7.13 32.94 18.02
N PHE A 280 8.31 32.34 18.11
CA PHE A 280 9.10 32.39 19.34
C PHE A 280 9.54 33.80 19.70
N LYS A 281 9.92 34.63 18.73
CA LYS A 281 10.23 36.04 18.98
C LYS A 281 9.08 36.82 19.60
N LYS A 282 7.85 36.57 19.14
CA LYS A 282 6.64 37.19 19.69
C LYS A 282 6.30 36.68 21.10
N SER A 283 6.57 35.41 21.39
CA SER A 283 6.27 34.78 22.68
C SER A 283 7.06 35.37 23.85
N GLY A 284 8.22 36.00 23.57
CA GLY A 284 9.13 36.54 24.59
C GLY A 284 9.84 35.48 25.43
N LEU A 285 9.76 34.19 25.04
CA LEU A 285 10.49 33.10 25.69
C LEU A 285 11.99 33.20 25.34
N ASN A 286 12.85 32.93 26.31
CA ASN A 286 14.29 32.85 26.07
C ASN A 286 14.65 31.55 25.33
N THR A 287 15.92 31.40 24.90
CA THR A 287 16.35 30.26 24.07
C THR A 287 16.10 28.92 24.74
N THR A 288 16.45 28.78 26.03
CA THR A 288 16.19 27.53 26.81
C THR A 288 14.70 27.19 26.86
N GLN A 289 13.84 28.18 27.13
CA GLN A 289 12.39 28.01 27.15
C GLN A 289 11.81 27.68 25.77
N GLN A 290 12.38 28.21 24.68
CA GLN A 290 11.99 27.87 23.31
C GLN A 290 12.34 26.42 22.98
N GLU A 291 13.53 25.95 23.36
CA GLU A 291 13.95 24.56 23.18
C GLU A 291 13.10 23.59 24.00
N GLU A 292 12.83 23.95 25.26
CA GLU A 292 11.94 23.19 26.16
C GLU A 292 10.52 23.08 25.58
N LEU A 293 9.93 24.20 25.19
CA LEU A 293 8.59 24.21 24.59
C LEU A 293 8.56 23.43 23.28
N THR A 294 9.61 23.52 22.47
CA THR A 294 9.74 22.75 21.23
C THR A 294 9.67 21.24 21.47
N LYS A 295 10.41 20.75 22.46
CA LYS A 295 10.40 19.32 22.84
C LYS A 295 9.02 18.90 23.41
N LEU A 296 8.46 19.72 24.30
CA LEU A 296 7.17 19.44 24.93
C LEU A 296 6.01 19.45 23.94
N LEU A 297 6.03 20.30 22.90
CA LEU A 297 5.03 20.32 21.83
C LEU A 297 5.05 19.06 20.98
N GLN A 298 6.19 18.40 20.86
CA GLN A 298 6.32 17.13 20.11
C GLN A 298 5.85 15.90 20.91
N MET A 299 5.72 16.02 22.23
CA MET A 299 5.23 14.96 23.09
C MET A 299 3.70 14.92 23.10
N SER A 300 3.12 13.73 23.21
CA SER A 300 1.70 13.58 23.50
C SER A 300 1.35 14.10 24.90
N ALA A 301 0.08 14.38 25.17
CA ALA A 301 -0.36 14.75 26.51
C ALA A 301 -0.03 13.68 27.56
N THR A 302 -0.12 12.40 27.17
CA THR A 302 0.22 11.25 28.02
C THR A 302 1.72 11.21 28.31
N ASP A 303 2.57 11.45 27.32
CA ASP A 303 4.03 11.44 27.51
C ASP A 303 4.49 12.63 28.34
N ARG A 304 3.90 13.80 28.16
CA ARG A 304 4.12 14.96 29.05
C ARG A 304 3.74 14.66 30.50
N ALA A 305 2.62 13.97 30.73
CA ALA A 305 2.20 13.57 32.06
C ALA A 305 3.15 12.55 32.71
N LYS A 306 3.85 11.76 31.89
CA LYS A 306 4.86 10.77 32.30
C LYS A 306 6.30 11.30 32.22
N SER A 307 6.49 12.60 32.22
CA SER A 307 7.80 13.24 32.18
C SER A 307 7.98 14.27 33.27
N VAL A 308 9.23 14.59 33.58
CA VAL A 308 9.62 15.67 34.48
C VAL A 308 10.67 16.54 33.80
N VAL A 309 10.69 17.83 34.15
CA VAL A 309 11.57 18.84 33.58
C VAL A 309 12.37 19.49 34.73
N THR A 310 13.68 19.55 34.56
CA THR A 310 14.60 20.22 35.49
C THR A 310 14.73 21.71 35.13
N SER A 311 15.29 22.51 36.02
CA SER A 311 15.46 23.96 35.85
C SER A 311 16.30 24.38 34.65
N ASP A 312 17.14 23.48 34.13
CA ASP A 312 17.93 23.68 32.91
C ASP A 312 17.16 23.31 31.62
N GLY A 313 15.87 22.94 31.72
CA GLY A 313 15.02 22.54 30.60
C GLY A 313 15.27 21.11 30.08
N THR A 314 15.99 20.28 30.86
CA THR A 314 16.17 18.86 30.50
C THR A 314 14.92 18.07 30.84
N ILE A 315 14.42 17.28 29.88
CA ILE A 315 13.21 16.47 30.01
C ILE A 315 13.60 15.02 30.27
N TYR A 316 13.16 14.45 31.38
CA TYR A 316 13.30 13.05 31.74
C TYR A 316 11.96 12.37 31.57
N THR A 317 11.94 11.17 30.99
CA THR A 317 10.73 10.37 30.76
C THR A 317 10.66 9.20 31.74
N ALA A 318 9.46 8.87 32.21
CA ALA A 318 9.27 7.71 33.07
C ALA A 318 9.69 6.43 32.35
N GLU A 319 10.57 5.63 33.00
CA GLU A 319 11.12 4.42 32.44
C GLU A 319 10.66 3.17 33.18
N THR A 320 10.72 3.20 34.51
CA THR A 320 10.42 2.05 35.37
C THR A 320 10.04 2.53 36.77
N SER A 321 9.81 1.59 37.68
CA SER A 321 9.69 1.86 39.12
C SER A 321 10.73 1.06 39.88
N ASP A 322 11.18 1.56 41.03
CA ASP A 322 12.05 0.82 41.93
C ASP A 322 11.24 -0.19 42.78
N ALA A 323 11.94 -0.93 43.65
CA ALA A 323 11.31 -1.93 44.51
C ALA A 323 10.28 -1.36 45.50
N ASP A 324 10.38 -0.06 45.82
CA ASP A 324 9.48 0.65 46.72
C ASP A 324 8.30 1.30 45.99
N GLY A 325 8.20 1.10 44.65
CA GLY A 325 7.15 1.65 43.80
C GLY A 325 7.35 3.09 43.36
N ASN A 326 8.52 3.68 43.63
CA ASN A 326 8.83 5.04 43.20
C ASN A 326 9.15 5.10 41.70
N THR A 327 8.63 6.06 40.97
CA THR A 327 8.88 6.18 39.53
C THR A 327 10.30 6.67 39.27
N ILE A 328 10.97 5.99 38.38
CA ILE A 328 12.30 6.33 37.85
C ILE A 328 12.15 6.95 36.47
N PHE A 329 12.62 8.19 36.34
CA PHE A 329 12.67 8.91 35.09
C PHE A 329 14.11 8.89 34.57
N SER A 330 14.28 8.79 33.25
CA SER A 330 15.59 8.77 32.62
C SER A 330 15.74 9.78 31.48
N TYR A 331 16.97 10.17 31.22
CA TYR A 331 17.40 11.00 30.10
C TYR A 331 18.75 10.52 29.58
N GLY A 332 18.90 10.49 28.24
CA GLY A 332 20.12 10.04 27.57
C GLY A 332 20.14 8.54 27.32
N GLU A 333 21.22 8.05 26.71
CA GLU A 333 21.41 6.65 26.35
C GLU A 333 22.77 6.11 26.79
N GLY A 334 22.89 4.78 26.92
CA GLY A 334 24.13 4.10 27.29
C GLY A 334 24.74 4.61 28.59
N ASP A 335 26.06 4.76 28.62
CA ASP A 335 26.81 5.17 29.81
C ASP A 335 26.55 6.62 30.25
N ASN A 336 25.92 7.44 29.40
CA ASN A 336 25.57 8.82 29.69
C ASN A 336 24.13 8.98 30.23
N LYS A 337 23.45 7.86 30.50
CA LYS A 337 22.08 7.89 31.00
C LYS A 337 22.01 8.44 32.43
N LYS A 338 21.14 9.41 32.64
CA LYS A 338 20.90 10.05 33.94
C LYS A 338 19.52 9.70 34.45
N TYR A 339 19.34 9.67 35.75
CA TYR A 339 18.09 9.25 36.37
C TYR A 339 17.62 10.26 37.41
N ILE A 340 16.31 10.36 37.53
CA ILE A 340 15.59 11.07 38.61
C ILE A 340 14.58 10.11 39.20
N LYS A 341 14.54 10.02 40.53
CA LYS A 341 13.54 9.23 41.28
C LYS A 341 12.51 10.18 41.87
N SER A 342 11.21 9.91 41.69
CA SER A 342 10.14 10.58 42.40
C SER A 342 9.74 9.78 43.63
N VAL A 343 9.61 10.44 44.74
CA VAL A 343 9.13 9.83 46.02
C VAL A 343 7.88 10.57 46.45
N ASN A 344 6.79 9.81 46.57
CA ASN A 344 5.50 10.35 47.06
C ASN A 344 5.38 10.19 48.54
N THR A 345 4.97 11.24 49.23
CA THR A 345 4.57 11.20 50.62
C THR A 345 3.07 11.51 50.75
N PHE A 346 2.40 10.72 51.56
CA PHE A 346 0.96 10.77 51.73
C PHE A 346 0.63 11.24 53.14
N THR A 347 -0.05 12.39 53.25
CA THR A 347 -0.41 12.95 54.58
C THR A 347 -1.89 13.35 54.57
N ASP A 348 -2.59 13.09 55.68
CA ASP A 348 -3.96 13.60 55.83
C ASP A 348 -3.99 15.08 56.28
N THR A 349 -5.16 15.65 56.37
CA THR A 349 -5.38 17.04 56.82
C THR A 349 -4.96 17.29 58.24
N ASN A 350 -4.75 16.23 59.05
CA ASN A 350 -4.28 16.30 60.42
C ASN A 350 -2.76 16.11 60.56
N GLY A 351 -2.06 15.93 59.43
CA GLY A 351 -0.61 15.74 59.38
C GLY A 351 -0.16 14.30 59.65
N ASN A 352 -1.08 13.33 59.66
CA ASN A 352 -0.70 11.94 59.80
C ASN A 352 -0.15 11.38 58.48
N SER A 353 0.93 10.62 58.53
CA SER A 353 1.55 9.98 57.37
C SER A 353 0.97 8.60 57.08
N TYR A 354 0.88 8.26 55.82
CA TYR A 354 0.42 6.98 55.30
C TYR A 354 1.52 6.40 54.41
N THR A 355 1.62 5.07 54.37
CA THR A 355 2.55 4.36 53.49
C THR A 355 1.78 3.68 52.35
N HIS A 356 2.21 3.80 51.12
CA HIS A 356 1.61 3.07 50.00
C HIS A 356 2.07 1.60 49.99
N THR A 357 1.21 0.71 49.50
CA THR A 357 1.49 -0.74 49.40
C THR A 357 1.46 -1.24 47.98
N ASP A 358 1.17 -0.35 47.02
CA ASP A 358 1.16 -0.63 45.60
C ASP A 358 1.93 0.45 44.83
N VAL A 359 2.35 0.12 43.63
CA VAL A 359 3.16 1.00 42.75
C VAL A 359 2.41 2.28 42.39
N ASP A 360 1.07 2.21 42.29
CA ASP A 360 0.23 3.32 41.83
C ASP A 360 -0.28 4.21 42.93
N GLY A 361 0.04 3.91 44.23
CA GLY A 361 -0.46 4.66 45.40
C GLY A 361 -1.96 4.59 45.54
N THR A 362 -2.63 3.58 45.00
CA THR A 362 -4.07 3.36 45.09
C THR A 362 -4.47 2.75 46.43
N LYS A 363 -3.50 2.14 47.13
CA LYS A 363 -3.66 1.55 48.46
C LYS A 363 -2.65 2.14 49.42
N LEU A 364 -3.17 2.64 50.52
CA LEU A 364 -2.38 3.21 51.63
C LEU A 364 -2.61 2.41 52.91
N ILE A 365 -1.58 2.32 53.77
CA ILE A 365 -1.68 1.74 55.09
C ILE A 365 -1.29 2.79 56.14
N LYS A 366 -2.07 2.82 57.22
CA LYS A 366 -1.74 3.53 58.49
C LYS A 366 -2.17 2.69 59.68
N ASP A 367 -1.27 2.45 60.60
CA ASP A 367 -1.53 1.71 61.85
C ASP A 367 -2.13 0.31 61.58
N GLY A 368 -1.69 -0.36 60.51
CA GLY A 368 -2.17 -1.69 60.09
C GLY A 368 -3.54 -1.69 59.38
N LYS A 369 -4.15 -0.53 59.14
CA LYS A 369 -5.43 -0.39 58.45
C LYS A 369 -5.21 0.04 57.02
N GLU A 370 -5.83 -0.68 56.07
CA GLU A 370 -5.74 -0.37 54.63
C GLU A 370 -6.78 0.63 54.19
N TYR A 371 -6.41 1.55 53.33
CA TYR A 371 -7.25 2.60 52.72
C TYR A 371 -7.09 2.49 51.20
N THR A 372 -8.19 2.42 50.48
CA THR A 372 -8.22 2.32 48.99
C THR A 372 -8.68 3.63 48.39
N ALA A 373 -8.03 4.10 47.35
CA ALA A 373 -8.39 5.29 46.60
C ALA A 373 -9.83 5.20 46.06
N THR A 374 -10.61 6.27 46.26
CA THR A 374 -12.00 6.34 45.76
C THR A 374 -12.08 6.79 44.34
N GLY A 375 -11.00 7.38 43.77
CA GLY A 375 -10.98 8.05 42.48
C GLY A 375 -11.56 9.49 42.53
N GLU A 376 -12.01 9.95 43.67
CA GLU A 376 -12.60 11.28 43.90
C GLU A 376 -11.60 12.22 44.58
N LYS A 377 -11.90 13.53 44.55
CA LYS A 377 -11.14 14.55 45.23
C LYS A 377 -12.06 15.32 46.16
N ASP A 378 -11.52 15.83 47.27
CA ASP A 378 -12.23 16.75 48.20
C ASP A 378 -12.31 18.17 47.57
N ALA A 379 -12.94 19.10 48.32
CA ALA A 379 -13.11 20.50 47.91
C ALA A 379 -11.77 21.25 47.72
N ASP A 380 -10.72 20.79 48.40
CA ASP A 380 -9.36 21.36 48.33
C ASP A 380 -8.49 20.67 47.27
N GLY A 381 -9.04 19.69 46.52
CA GLY A 381 -8.37 18.96 45.46
C GLY A 381 -7.52 17.78 45.92
N ASN A 382 -7.54 17.41 47.20
CA ASN A 382 -6.81 16.26 47.73
C ASN A 382 -7.50 14.95 47.32
N ALA A 383 -6.74 13.89 47.04
CA ALA A 383 -7.30 12.58 46.73
C ALA A 383 -8.01 11.98 47.97
N THR A 384 -9.17 11.35 47.75
CA THR A 384 -9.90 10.70 48.86
C THR A 384 -9.67 9.19 48.83
N TYR A 385 -9.49 8.62 50.02
CA TYR A 385 -9.30 7.20 50.27
C TYR A 385 -10.31 6.71 51.29
N LYS A 386 -10.75 5.47 51.19
CA LYS A 386 -11.68 4.86 52.15
C LYS A 386 -11.13 3.57 52.72
N ASP A 387 -11.41 3.31 53.99
CA ASP A 387 -11.14 2.06 54.67
C ASP A 387 -12.24 1.00 54.43
N ALA A 388 -12.05 -0.21 54.92
CA ALA A 388 -13.01 -1.31 54.82
C ALA A 388 -14.38 -0.99 55.50
N ASP A 389 -14.41 -0.08 56.50
CA ASP A 389 -15.62 0.35 57.20
C ASP A 389 -16.34 1.50 56.46
N GLY A 390 -15.76 1.98 55.34
CA GLY A 390 -16.32 3.06 54.53
C GLY A 390 -15.95 4.47 55.01
N ASN A 391 -15.06 4.62 56.00
CA ASN A 391 -14.60 5.93 56.45
C ASN A 391 -13.68 6.54 55.40
N VAL A 392 -13.94 7.78 55.02
CA VAL A 392 -13.19 8.50 54.00
C VAL A 392 -12.18 9.45 54.65
N VAL A 393 -10.95 9.43 54.11
CA VAL A 393 -9.89 10.37 54.50
C VAL A 393 -9.40 11.13 53.26
N SER A 394 -9.14 12.42 53.44
CA SER A 394 -8.52 13.24 52.36
C SER A 394 -7.02 13.23 52.54
N ILE A 395 -6.30 12.83 51.48
CA ILE A 395 -4.86 12.66 51.51
C ILE A 395 -4.22 13.67 50.56
N LYS A 396 -3.33 14.47 51.09
CA LYS A 396 -2.43 15.32 50.32
C LYS A 396 -1.23 14.48 49.90
N VAL A 397 -1.03 14.39 48.62
CA VAL A 397 0.16 13.75 48.05
C VAL A 397 1.21 14.82 47.72
N ASN A 398 2.40 14.72 48.33
CA ASN A 398 3.53 15.55 47.98
C ASN A 398 4.59 14.68 47.29
N THR A 399 5.11 15.17 46.16
CA THR A 399 6.13 14.48 45.39
C THR A 399 7.45 15.25 45.51
N SER A 400 8.48 14.57 45.97
CA SER A 400 9.87 15.08 45.94
C SER A 400 10.65 14.32 44.87
N TYR A 401 11.62 15.00 44.26
CA TYR A 401 12.45 14.46 43.21
C TYR A 401 13.91 14.39 43.66
N TYR A 402 14.60 13.30 43.32
CA TYR A 402 15.97 13.06 43.74
C TYR A 402 16.85 12.68 42.54
N ALA A 403 18.02 13.29 42.44
CA ALA A 403 19.06 12.78 41.56
C ALA A 403 19.38 11.34 41.93
N THR A 404 19.55 10.47 40.95
CA THR A 404 19.59 9.03 41.18
C THR A 404 20.70 8.40 40.36
N THR A 405 21.40 7.42 40.94
CA THR A 405 22.38 6.57 40.24
C THR A 405 21.86 5.16 40.15
N ALA A 406 22.02 4.54 38.99
CA ALA A 406 21.70 3.16 38.76
C ALA A 406 22.96 2.30 38.95
N THR A 407 22.87 1.24 39.76
CA THR A 407 23.95 0.24 39.96
C THR A 407 23.36 -1.15 39.70
N GLU A 408 24.14 -2.04 39.08
CA GLU A 408 23.75 -3.43 38.97
C GLU A 408 24.21 -4.19 40.20
N GLU A 409 23.28 -4.85 40.86
CA GLU A 409 23.55 -5.73 42.03
C GLU A 409 23.13 -7.18 41.76
N GLU A 410 23.90 -8.14 42.25
CA GLU A 410 23.52 -9.54 42.16
C GLU A 410 22.36 -9.86 43.10
N THR A 411 21.36 -10.53 42.57
CA THR A 411 20.23 -11.02 43.36
C THR A 411 20.55 -12.40 44.01
N ASN A 412 19.66 -12.87 44.87
CA ASN A 412 19.70 -14.23 45.36
C ASN A 412 19.21 -15.28 44.36
N TYR A 413 18.65 -14.86 43.22
CA TYR A 413 18.13 -15.73 42.18
C TYR A 413 19.17 -15.97 41.10
N TYR A 414 19.00 -17.07 40.36
CA TYR A 414 19.87 -17.43 39.26
C TYR A 414 19.19 -17.14 37.91
N GLN A 415 20.01 -16.82 36.93
CA GLN A 415 19.61 -16.71 35.52
C GLN A 415 20.42 -17.72 34.71
N ILE A 416 19.77 -18.38 33.77
CA ILE A 416 20.37 -19.30 32.81
C ILE A 416 20.19 -18.70 31.40
N THR A 417 21.24 -18.83 30.59
CA THR A 417 21.19 -18.52 29.17
C THR A 417 21.42 -19.79 28.36
N ASP A 418 20.50 -20.18 27.48
CA ASP A 418 20.65 -21.36 26.63
C ASP A 418 21.61 -21.11 25.46
N ALA A 419 21.87 -22.16 24.66
CA ALA A 419 22.78 -22.08 23.51
C ALA A 419 22.31 -21.13 22.42
N ASP A 420 21.00 -20.86 22.34
CA ASP A 420 20.37 -19.98 21.39
C ASP A 420 20.28 -18.52 21.89
N GLY A 421 20.82 -18.26 23.11
CA GLY A 421 20.83 -16.93 23.72
C GLY A 421 19.54 -16.55 24.45
N ASN A 422 18.58 -17.46 24.63
CA ASN A 422 17.38 -17.19 25.42
C ASN A 422 17.68 -17.19 26.91
N THR A 423 17.12 -16.26 27.64
CA THR A 423 17.34 -16.12 29.10
C THR A 423 16.13 -16.64 29.88
N TYR A 424 16.42 -17.31 30.99
CA TYR A 424 15.46 -17.86 31.95
C TYR A 424 15.89 -17.38 33.35
N ALA A 425 15.10 -16.54 33.98
CA ALA A 425 15.40 -15.98 35.31
C ALA A 425 14.52 -16.63 36.37
N GLN A 426 15.08 -16.95 37.55
CA GLN A 426 14.30 -17.47 38.67
C GLN A 426 13.35 -16.41 39.21
N ASP A 427 12.10 -16.82 39.50
CA ASP A 427 11.12 -16.05 40.26
C ASP A 427 11.21 -16.35 41.77
N ASP A 428 10.32 -15.76 42.57
CA ASP A 428 10.21 -15.95 44.02
C ASP A 428 9.86 -17.39 44.43
N THR A 429 9.35 -18.20 43.52
CA THR A 429 9.10 -19.62 43.71
C THR A 429 10.31 -20.50 43.36
N LEU A 430 11.43 -19.90 42.96
CA LEU A 430 12.65 -20.51 42.46
C LEU A 430 12.48 -21.28 41.15
N LEU A 431 11.40 -21.01 40.41
CA LEU A 431 11.20 -21.46 39.04
C LEU A 431 11.85 -20.49 38.05
N TYR A 432 12.46 -21.03 37.01
CA TYR A 432 12.97 -20.22 35.91
C TYR A 432 11.83 -19.81 34.99
N VAL A 433 11.76 -18.56 34.63
CA VAL A 433 10.69 -17.99 33.78
C VAL A 433 11.33 -17.45 32.49
N ASP A 434 10.76 -17.81 31.34
CA ASP A 434 11.17 -17.27 30.05
C ASP A 434 10.45 -15.94 29.73
N LYS A 435 10.85 -15.27 28.64
CA LYS A 435 10.24 -13.99 28.21
C LYS A 435 8.73 -14.08 27.90
N SER A 436 8.21 -15.29 27.70
CA SER A 436 6.79 -15.55 27.42
C SER A 436 6.00 -15.88 28.69
N GLY A 437 6.66 -15.89 29.87
CA GLY A 437 6.06 -16.23 31.15
C GLY A 437 5.93 -17.73 31.43
N ASN A 438 6.51 -18.59 30.59
CA ASN A 438 6.50 -20.02 30.86
C ASN A 438 7.47 -20.34 31.99
N LYS A 439 7.07 -21.25 32.89
CA LYS A 439 7.81 -21.62 34.06
C LYS A 439 8.53 -22.96 33.85
N TYR A 440 9.76 -23.06 34.40
CA TYR A 440 10.63 -24.24 34.29
C TYR A 440 11.26 -24.52 35.63
N TYR A 441 11.43 -25.81 35.96
CA TYR A 441 12.31 -26.23 37.04
C TYR A 441 13.57 -26.88 36.50
N GLU A 442 14.66 -26.86 37.27
CA GLU A 442 15.91 -27.43 36.89
C GLU A 442 16.01 -28.89 37.38
N GLU A 443 16.29 -29.80 36.48
CA GLU A 443 16.52 -31.21 36.77
C GLU A 443 17.60 -31.77 35.85
N ASN A 444 18.61 -32.39 36.44
CA ASN A 444 19.72 -33.07 35.71
C ASN A 444 20.40 -32.17 34.66
N GLY A 445 20.61 -30.90 34.96
CA GLY A 445 21.25 -29.92 34.05
C GLY A 445 20.38 -29.48 32.87
N LYS A 446 19.07 -29.62 32.98
CA LYS A 446 18.08 -29.12 32.02
C LYS A 446 17.01 -28.33 32.73
N LEU A 447 16.41 -27.39 32.00
CA LEU A 447 15.16 -26.73 32.38
C LEU A 447 13.99 -27.49 31.79
N ILE A 448 13.03 -27.90 32.62
CA ILE A 448 11.84 -28.66 32.25
C ILE A 448 10.61 -27.81 32.50
N GLN A 449 9.81 -27.60 31.45
CA GLN A 449 8.61 -26.80 31.56
C GLN A 449 7.57 -27.38 32.51
N THR A 450 7.06 -26.57 33.42
CA THR A 450 6.13 -26.98 34.47
C THR A 450 4.82 -26.12 34.40
N THR A 451 3.74 -26.67 34.98
CA THR A 451 2.50 -25.91 35.22
C THR A 451 2.69 -24.88 36.35
N GLY A 452 3.75 -24.94 37.12
CA GLY A 452 3.96 -24.13 38.32
C GLY A 452 3.31 -24.70 39.59
N GLU A 453 2.67 -25.85 39.51
CA GLU A 453 2.04 -26.56 40.63
C GLU A 453 2.96 -27.67 41.13
N LYS A 454 2.81 -28.05 42.40
CA LYS A 454 3.47 -29.22 42.98
C LYS A 454 2.51 -30.38 43.14
N ALA A 455 3.00 -31.60 42.87
CA ALA A 455 2.29 -32.81 43.17
C ALA A 455 2.33 -33.10 44.70
N ASP A 456 1.53 -34.07 45.17
CA ASP A 456 1.42 -34.42 46.60
C ASP A 456 2.76 -34.87 47.24
N ASP A 457 3.71 -35.32 46.42
CA ASP A 457 5.06 -35.68 46.83
C ASP A 457 6.06 -34.49 46.87
N GLY A 458 5.58 -33.29 46.55
CA GLY A 458 6.38 -32.06 46.52
C GLY A 458 7.16 -31.81 45.26
N THR A 459 7.08 -32.67 44.23
CA THR A 459 7.74 -32.50 42.93
C THR A 459 6.92 -31.54 42.04
N TRP A 460 7.63 -30.85 41.11
CA TRP A 460 6.95 -29.98 40.16
C TRP A 460 6.20 -30.76 39.06
N VAL A 461 4.93 -30.38 38.81
CA VAL A 461 4.13 -31.02 37.78
C VAL A 461 4.60 -30.58 36.41
N LYS A 462 4.99 -31.53 35.53
CA LYS A 462 5.36 -31.25 34.14
C LYS A 462 4.16 -30.77 33.34
N SER A 463 4.38 -29.78 32.49
CA SER A 463 3.38 -29.34 31.53
C SER A 463 3.06 -30.45 30.50
N ALA A 464 1.84 -30.49 29.95
CA ALA A 464 1.52 -31.38 28.84
C ALA A 464 2.44 -31.01 27.63
N ASN A 465 3.20 -31.95 27.09
CA ASN A 465 4.25 -31.73 26.10
C ASN A 465 5.35 -30.78 26.57
N ALA A 466 5.81 -30.95 27.84
CA ALA A 466 6.82 -30.11 28.46
C ALA A 466 8.05 -29.91 27.56
N LYS A 467 8.39 -28.63 27.32
CA LYS A 467 9.65 -28.27 26.65
C LYS A 467 10.82 -28.54 27.59
N GLU A 468 11.85 -29.21 27.09
CA GLU A 468 13.12 -29.36 27.76
C GLU A 468 14.16 -28.45 27.11
N VAL A 469 14.89 -27.67 27.93
CA VAL A 469 15.93 -26.76 27.47
C VAL A 469 17.25 -27.22 28.10
N SER A 470 18.21 -27.58 27.28
CA SER A 470 19.56 -27.87 27.72
C SER A 470 20.35 -26.56 27.83
N PHE A 471 21.16 -26.45 28.86
CA PHE A 471 22.05 -25.29 29.04
C PHE A 471 23.40 -25.74 29.52
N ASP A 472 24.42 -24.93 29.29
CA ASP A 472 25.76 -25.15 29.84
C ASP A 472 25.81 -24.64 31.29
N ALA A 473 26.38 -25.41 32.21
CA ALA A 473 26.49 -25.01 33.60
C ALA A 473 27.23 -23.67 33.80
N ASP A 474 28.18 -23.37 32.91
CA ASP A 474 28.91 -22.09 32.92
C ASP A 474 28.03 -20.87 32.52
N LYS A 475 26.84 -21.12 31.99
CA LYS A 475 25.85 -20.11 31.62
C LYS A 475 24.78 -19.86 32.71
N LYS A 476 24.95 -20.50 33.88
CA LYS A 476 24.15 -20.24 35.08
C LYS A 476 24.90 -19.21 35.94
N ALA A 477 24.35 -18.01 36.00
CA ALA A 477 24.90 -16.92 36.81
C ALA A 477 23.84 -16.37 37.75
N LYS A 478 24.24 -15.65 38.79
CA LYS A 478 23.30 -14.88 39.59
C LYS A 478 22.63 -13.84 38.70
N ALA A 479 21.32 -13.74 38.77
CA ALA A 479 20.58 -12.69 38.10
C ALA A 479 20.96 -11.33 38.69
N LYS A 480 21.09 -10.32 37.84
CA LYS A 480 21.39 -8.98 38.26
C LYS A 480 20.10 -8.16 38.24
N GLN A 481 19.95 -7.24 39.17
CA GLN A 481 18.91 -6.23 39.19
C GLN A 481 19.53 -4.85 39.22
N THR A 482 18.86 -3.90 38.59
CA THR A 482 19.27 -2.51 38.69
C THR A 482 18.69 -1.91 39.97
N VAL A 483 19.56 -1.41 40.82
CA VAL A 483 19.19 -0.68 42.06
C VAL A 483 19.35 0.82 41.81
N TYR A 484 18.32 1.56 42.12
CA TYR A 484 18.27 3.01 41.93
C TYR A 484 18.54 3.72 43.26
N ASN A 485 19.78 4.13 43.44
CA ASN A 485 20.26 4.77 44.67
C ASN A 485 19.90 6.26 44.68
N GLN A 486 19.12 6.67 45.68
CA GLN A 486 18.68 8.05 45.88
C GLN A 486 19.88 8.94 46.28
N GLY A 487 20.05 10.02 45.55
CA GLY A 487 21.04 11.07 45.83
C GLY A 487 20.41 12.33 46.42
N ALA A 488 20.93 13.48 46.02
CA ALA A 488 20.45 14.78 46.48
C ALA A 488 19.02 15.11 46.01
N GLU A 489 18.24 15.77 46.83
CA GLU A 489 16.93 16.30 46.44
C GLU A 489 17.07 17.44 45.41
N LEU A 490 16.18 17.44 44.43
CA LEU A 490 16.11 18.42 43.34
C LEU A 490 14.88 19.32 43.59
N SER A 491 15.12 20.58 43.93
CA SER A 491 14.05 21.51 44.33
C SER A 491 13.21 22.06 43.18
N ASP A 492 13.76 22.10 41.97
CA ASP A 492 13.19 22.82 40.84
C ASP A 492 12.73 21.87 39.67
N VAL A 493 12.28 20.67 40.06
CA VAL A 493 11.74 19.71 39.08
C VAL A 493 10.23 19.84 39.04
N VAL A 494 9.67 19.95 37.86
CA VAL A 494 8.23 20.01 37.63
C VAL A 494 7.79 18.93 36.64
N THR A 495 6.53 18.51 36.65
CA THR A 495 6.00 17.60 35.63
C THR A 495 6.03 18.25 34.28
N GLY A 496 6.22 17.45 33.21
CA GLY A 496 6.23 17.98 31.83
C GLY A 496 4.92 18.67 31.46
N THR A 497 3.79 18.22 32.00
CA THR A 497 2.49 18.93 31.85
C THR A 497 2.55 20.33 32.45
N LYS A 498 3.07 20.47 33.68
CA LYS A 498 3.17 21.77 34.37
C LYS A 498 4.17 22.70 33.67
N ALA A 499 5.30 22.17 33.22
CA ALA A 499 6.29 22.92 32.43
C ALA A 499 5.65 23.46 31.13
N TYR A 500 4.96 22.59 30.38
CA TYR A 500 4.23 22.97 29.18
C TYR A 500 3.22 24.08 29.44
N THR A 501 2.35 23.92 30.45
CA THR A 501 1.33 24.90 30.80
C THR A 501 1.95 26.23 31.17
N SER A 502 2.99 26.25 32.03
CA SER A 502 3.67 27.48 32.46
C SER A 502 4.32 28.25 31.32
N LEU A 503 4.93 27.54 30.35
CA LEU A 503 5.51 28.16 29.15
C LEU A 503 4.42 28.71 28.22
N ALA A 504 3.33 27.96 28.05
CA ALA A 504 2.18 28.40 27.27
C ALA A 504 1.53 29.66 27.87
N GLU A 505 1.25 29.67 29.17
CA GLU A 505 0.71 30.81 29.87
C GLU A 505 1.63 32.05 29.83
N SER A 506 2.94 31.84 29.96
CA SER A 506 3.93 32.92 29.82
C SER A 506 3.90 33.55 28.42
N ALA A 507 3.85 32.72 27.37
CA ALA A 507 3.73 33.18 25.99
C ALA A 507 2.38 33.87 25.74
N GLN A 508 1.27 33.29 26.22
CA GLN A 508 -0.07 33.84 26.10
C GLN A 508 -0.17 35.24 26.70
N LYS A 509 0.33 35.38 27.93
CA LYS A 509 0.37 36.68 28.66
C LYS A 509 1.22 37.69 27.91
N LYS A 510 2.39 37.32 27.41
CA LYS A 510 3.28 38.20 26.67
C LYS A 510 2.65 38.73 25.39
N MET A 511 1.92 37.88 24.67
CA MET A 511 1.26 38.20 23.42
C MET A 511 -0.15 38.75 23.59
N SER A 512 -0.72 38.72 24.79
CA SER A 512 -2.09 39.13 25.11
C SER A 512 -3.14 38.37 24.28
N LEU A 513 -2.98 37.05 24.14
CA LEU A 513 -3.89 36.19 23.37
C LEU A 513 -5.04 35.66 24.24
N SER A 514 -6.21 35.49 23.63
CA SER A 514 -7.28 34.69 24.20
C SER A 514 -6.93 33.17 24.19
N ASP A 515 -7.70 32.36 24.87
CA ASP A 515 -7.46 30.90 24.93
C ASP A 515 -7.57 30.24 23.55
N ASP A 516 -8.52 30.66 22.71
CA ASP A 516 -8.68 30.16 21.34
C ASP A 516 -7.52 30.57 20.45
N GLU A 517 -7.06 31.82 20.57
CA GLU A 517 -5.89 32.30 19.83
C GLU A 517 -4.60 31.60 20.27
N MET A 518 -4.47 31.33 21.59
CA MET A 518 -3.34 30.58 22.11
C MET A 518 -3.35 29.11 21.65
N SER A 519 -4.50 28.46 21.61
CA SER A 519 -4.66 27.12 21.06
C SER A 519 -4.22 27.08 19.59
N THR A 520 -4.67 28.05 18.78
CA THR A 520 -4.28 28.19 17.37
C THR A 520 -2.78 28.44 17.22
N TYR A 521 -2.21 29.31 18.07
CA TYR A 521 -0.77 29.58 18.08
C TYR A 521 0.04 28.31 18.36
N LEU A 522 -0.29 27.54 19.39
CA LEU A 522 0.42 26.30 19.74
C LEU A 522 0.28 25.22 18.67
N SER A 523 -0.90 25.09 18.09
CA SER A 523 -1.14 24.16 16.97
C SER A 523 -0.30 24.51 15.75
N THR A 524 -0.27 25.79 15.36
CA THR A 524 0.52 26.29 14.24
C THR A 524 2.03 26.13 14.52
N LEU A 525 2.47 26.43 15.72
CA LEU A 525 3.87 26.26 16.13
C LEU A 525 4.26 24.78 16.08
N THR A 526 3.42 23.87 16.56
CA THR A 526 3.65 22.42 16.49
C THR A 526 3.81 21.94 15.06
N THR A 527 2.94 22.40 14.15
CA THR A 527 3.01 22.07 12.73
C THR A 527 4.31 22.55 12.11
N ASN A 528 4.72 23.79 12.40
CA ASN A 528 5.96 24.35 11.87
C ASN A 528 7.19 23.61 12.40
N ILE A 529 7.23 23.28 13.70
CA ILE A 529 8.31 22.48 14.31
C ILE A 529 8.37 21.10 13.63
N GLY A 530 7.23 20.44 13.43
CA GLY A 530 7.16 19.15 12.75
C GLY A 530 7.72 19.20 11.32
N THR A 531 7.38 20.26 10.57
CA THR A 531 7.91 20.49 9.20
C THR A 531 9.42 20.74 9.22
N VAL A 532 9.91 21.56 10.14
CA VAL A 532 11.36 21.84 10.31
C VAL A 532 12.11 20.54 10.59
N ASN A 533 11.68 19.79 11.60
CA ASN A 533 12.34 18.55 12.01
C ASN A 533 12.29 17.48 10.92
N SER A 534 11.17 17.37 10.20
CA SER A 534 11.03 16.42 9.09
C SER A 534 12.03 16.71 7.97
N TYR A 535 12.30 17.97 7.70
CA TYR A 535 13.31 18.34 6.71
C TYR A 535 14.73 18.13 7.24
N GLU A 536 15.04 18.57 8.48
CA GLU A 536 16.37 18.49 9.08
C GLU A 536 16.83 17.04 9.31
N ASN A 537 15.91 16.13 9.66
CA ASN A 537 16.20 14.69 9.86
C ASN A 537 16.06 13.84 8.60
N GLY A 538 15.74 14.42 7.45
CA GLY A 538 15.60 13.70 6.19
C GLY A 538 16.94 13.24 5.64
N THR A 539 16.94 12.12 4.88
CA THR A 539 18.12 11.63 4.18
C THR A 539 18.41 12.47 2.94
N ASP A 540 19.69 12.73 2.67
CA ASP A 540 20.16 13.40 1.46
C ASP A 540 20.59 12.34 0.42
N THR A 541 20.19 12.55 -0.83
CA THR A 541 20.57 11.70 -1.97
C THR A 541 21.59 12.38 -2.89
N LEU A 542 21.99 13.63 -2.54
CA LEU A 542 22.96 14.41 -3.28
C LEU A 542 24.39 14.09 -2.83
N GLY A 543 25.33 14.07 -3.79
CA GLY A 543 26.76 13.98 -3.47
C GLY A 543 27.29 15.28 -2.85
N ASP A 544 28.42 15.18 -2.17
CA ASP A 544 29.07 16.30 -1.45
C ASP A 544 29.48 17.47 -2.37
N ASP A 545 29.59 17.21 -3.67
CA ASP A 545 29.90 18.22 -4.70
C ASP A 545 28.70 19.11 -5.03
N SER A 546 27.48 18.75 -4.64
CA SER A 546 26.31 19.62 -4.83
C SER A 546 26.33 20.78 -3.83
N ASN A 547 26.00 21.98 -4.31
CA ASN A 547 25.79 23.16 -3.48
C ASN A 547 24.40 23.19 -2.81
N TYR A 548 23.56 22.20 -3.09
CA TYR A 548 22.17 22.16 -2.65
C TYR A 548 21.86 20.90 -1.86
N THR A 549 22.87 20.31 -1.19
CA THR A 549 22.64 19.29 -0.19
C THR A 549 21.73 19.84 0.91
N ARG A 550 20.97 18.97 1.55
CA ARG A 550 20.04 19.34 2.62
C ARG A 550 20.74 20.15 3.71
N GLU A 551 21.93 19.73 4.14
CA GLU A 551 22.75 20.40 5.13
C GLU A 551 23.11 21.84 4.69
N LYS A 552 23.60 22.03 3.45
CA LYS A 552 23.96 23.35 2.91
C LYS A 552 22.72 24.25 2.79
N VAL A 553 21.58 23.69 2.37
CA VAL A 553 20.31 24.44 2.28
C VAL A 553 19.83 24.88 3.67
N ILE A 554 19.90 24.00 4.68
CA ILE A 554 19.60 24.33 6.07
C ILE A 554 20.48 25.49 6.54
N ALA A 555 21.79 25.36 6.36
CA ALA A 555 22.75 26.40 6.77
C ALA A 555 22.47 27.77 6.09
N ASN A 556 22.16 27.75 4.80
CA ASN A 556 21.82 28.97 4.03
C ASN A 556 20.55 29.65 4.56
N ILE A 557 19.49 28.87 4.82
CA ILE A 557 18.23 29.42 5.33
C ILE A 557 18.38 29.93 6.76
N GLN A 558 19.08 29.20 7.62
CA GLN A 558 19.36 29.63 8.99
C GLN A 558 20.23 30.90 9.03
N SER A 559 21.28 30.97 8.19
CA SER A 559 22.11 32.14 8.05
C SER A 559 21.33 33.34 7.51
N ALA A 560 20.49 33.14 6.48
CA ALA A 560 19.64 34.18 5.93
C ALA A 560 18.69 34.74 7.00
N TYR A 561 18.06 33.87 7.79
CA TYR A 561 17.22 34.33 8.90
C TYR A 561 18.02 35.14 9.96
N GLY A 562 19.21 34.69 10.32
CA GLY A 562 20.08 35.35 11.28
C GLY A 562 20.51 36.76 10.84
N THR A 563 20.67 37.00 9.54
CA THR A 563 21.10 38.28 8.98
C THR A 563 19.98 39.26 8.66
N GLY A 564 18.82 38.79 8.21
CA GLY A 564 17.73 39.66 7.74
C GLY A 564 16.32 39.12 7.98
N GLY A 565 16.15 38.12 8.86
CA GLY A 565 14.87 37.57 9.23
C GLY A 565 14.13 36.93 8.05
N SER A 566 12.82 36.89 8.10
CA SER A 566 11.95 36.26 7.09
C SER A 566 12.11 36.86 5.69
N THR A 567 12.45 38.14 5.57
CA THR A 567 12.69 38.81 4.28
C THR A 567 13.92 38.22 3.57
N ALA A 568 15.00 38.02 4.29
CA ALA A 568 16.22 37.43 3.74
C ALA A 568 16.03 35.95 3.39
N VAL A 569 15.27 35.21 4.18
CA VAL A 569 14.88 33.83 3.85
C VAL A 569 14.07 33.77 2.56
N THR A 570 13.10 34.68 2.37
CA THR A 570 12.33 34.77 1.12
C THR A 570 13.24 35.05 -0.08
N ALA A 571 14.23 35.94 0.07
CA ALA A 571 15.19 36.22 -0.99
C ALA A 571 16.07 35.02 -1.34
N GLU A 572 16.47 34.22 -0.34
CA GLU A 572 17.22 32.96 -0.55
C GLU A 572 16.40 31.91 -1.29
N VAL A 573 15.15 31.72 -0.87
CA VAL A 573 14.23 30.78 -1.52
C VAL A 573 13.92 31.17 -2.98
N ASN A 574 13.83 32.47 -3.28
CA ASN A 574 13.65 32.95 -4.66
C ASN A 574 14.83 32.57 -5.58
N LYS A 575 16.06 32.49 -5.06
CA LYS A 575 17.21 31.97 -5.83
C LYS A 575 17.00 30.50 -6.17
N TYR A 576 16.45 29.72 -5.23
CA TYR A 576 16.13 28.30 -5.48
C TYR A 576 15.09 28.10 -6.59
N ALA A 577 14.12 29.01 -6.71
CA ALA A 577 13.14 28.97 -7.82
C ALA A 577 13.82 29.05 -9.20
N GLN A 578 14.82 29.91 -9.34
CA GLN A 578 15.57 30.04 -10.60
C GLN A 578 16.36 28.74 -10.87
N ILE A 579 17.03 28.21 -9.87
CA ILE A 579 17.81 26.96 -10.00
C ILE A 579 16.91 25.78 -10.38
N ILE A 580 15.73 25.67 -9.78
CA ILE A 580 14.73 24.64 -10.15
C ILE A 580 14.32 24.79 -11.63
N SER A 581 14.15 26.01 -12.10
CA SER A 581 13.82 26.29 -13.50
C SER A 581 14.94 25.90 -14.46
N ASP A 582 16.18 26.23 -14.11
CA ASP A 582 17.37 25.91 -14.90
C ASP A 582 17.58 24.37 -14.93
N ASN A 583 17.42 23.70 -13.81
CA ASN A 583 17.50 22.26 -13.70
C ASN A 583 16.41 21.56 -14.52
N LYS A 584 15.18 22.10 -14.59
CA LYS A 584 14.12 21.55 -15.46
C LYS A 584 14.52 21.60 -16.93
N THR A 585 15.14 22.69 -17.37
CA THR A 585 15.68 22.82 -18.72
C THR A 585 16.77 21.79 -18.96
N ALA A 586 17.76 21.68 -18.07
CA ALA A 586 18.83 20.70 -18.14
C ALA A 586 18.32 19.25 -18.16
N MET A 587 17.27 18.94 -17.38
CA MET A 587 16.61 17.63 -17.42
C MET A 587 15.94 17.35 -18.77
N THR A 588 15.28 18.35 -19.36
CA THR A 588 14.67 18.22 -20.68
C THR A 588 15.72 17.97 -21.76
N ASP A 589 16.82 18.71 -21.74
CA ASP A 589 17.93 18.54 -22.69
C ASP A 589 18.61 17.16 -22.51
N SER A 590 18.84 16.75 -21.26
CA SER A 590 19.40 15.42 -20.95
C SER A 590 18.47 14.30 -21.41
N GLN A 591 17.16 14.44 -21.21
CA GLN A 591 16.18 13.45 -21.65
C GLN A 591 16.19 13.32 -23.16
N LYS A 592 16.24 14.42 -23.89
CA LYS A 592 16.35 14.42 -25.35
C LYS A 592 17.60 13.67 -25.85
N ILE A 593 18.76 13.92 -25.20
CA ILE A 593 20.00 13.22 -25.53
C ILE A 593 19.85 11.70 -25.29
N MET A 594 19.24 11.31 -24.19
CA MET A 594 18.97 9.90 -23.90
C MET A 594 18.00 9.27 -24.91
N ASP A 595 16.95 9.98 -25.28
CA ASP A 595 15.96 9.50 -26.28
C ASP A 595 16.61 9.33 -27.67
N ASP A 596 17.45 10.27 -28.09
CA ASP A 596 18.18 10.21 -29.37
C ASP A 596 19.17 9.02 -29.43
N ASN A 597 19.66 8.54 -28.28
CA ASN A 597 20.60 7.42 -28.16
C ASN A 597 20.00 6.21 -27.45
N GLN A 598 18.68 6.09 -27.37
CA GLN A 598 17.98 5.05 -26.60
C GLN A 598 18.38 3.62 -26.99
N VAL A 599 18.74 3.37 -28.28
CA VAL A 599 19.21 2.06 -28.74
C VAL A 599 20.52 1.60 -28.09
N LEU A 600 21.27 2.50 -27.47
CA LEU A 600 22.50 2.20 -26.75
C LEU A 600 22.30 2.10 -25.21
N ALA A 601 21.07 2.29 -24.70
CA ALA A 601 20.79 2.33 -23.26
C ALA A 601 21.30 1.09 -22.52
N ASP A 602 21.01 -0.11 -23.04
CA ASP A 602 21.41 -1.37 -22.43
C ASP A 602 22.94 -1.51 -22.41
N ILE A 603 23.60 -1.13 -23.49
CA ILE A 603 25.07 -1.16 -23.60
C ILE A 603 25.70 -0.12 -22.68
N ALA A 604 25.09 1.05 -22.57
CA ALA A 604 25.53 2.11 -21.65
C ALA A 604 25.43 1.70 -20.18
N ALA A 605 24.44 0.88 -19.84
CA ALA A 605 24.23 0.36 -18.47
C ALA A 605 25.19 -0.77 -18.08
N MET A 606 25.85 -1.43 -19.06
CA MET A 606 26.80 -2.51 -18.78
C MET A 606 28.08 -1.96 -18.12
N GLU A 607 28.60 -2.69 -17.16
CA GLU A 607 29.96 -2.46 -16.67
C GLU A 607 31.00 -2.76 -17.76
N GLY A 608 32.20 -2.21 -17.63
CA GLY A 608 33.30 -2.47 -18.57
C GLY A 608 33.72 -3.95 -18.55
N GLY A 609 34.15 -4.49 -19.70
CA GLY A 609 34.61 -5.89 -19.82
C GLY A 609 34.24 -6.53 -21.16
N ASP A 610 34.48 -7.84 -21.25
CA ASP A 610 34.29 -8.60 -22.50
C ASP A 610 32.82 -8.61 -22.97
N GLU A 611 31.87 -8.61 -22.06
CA GLU A 611 30.43 -8.61 -22.42
C GLU A 611 30.03 -7.29 -23.08
N LYS A 612 30.44 -6.16 -22.51
CA LYS A 612 30.19 -4.84 -23.11
C LYS A 612 30.89 -4.73 -24.50
N THR A 613 32.11 -5.21 -24.61
CA THR A 613 32.86 -5.22 -25.89
C THR A 613 32.10 -6.02 -26.95
N LYS A 614 31.64 -7.23 -26.64
CA LYS A 614 30.83 -8.05 -27.57
C LYS A 614 29.49 -7.38 -27.91
N ALA A 615 28.86 -6.71 -26.99
CA ALA A 615 27.62 -5.97 -27.24
C ALA A 615 27.86 -4.81 -28.24
N ILE A 616 28.95 -4.08 -28.05
CA ILE A 616 29.37 -3.02 -29.02
C ILE A 616 29.66 -3.63 -30.39
N GLU A 617 30.44 -4.72 -30.51
CA GLU A 617 30.73 -5.39 -31.75
C GLU A 617 29.46 -5.87 -32.48
N SER A 618 28.51 -6.44 -31.72
CA SER A 618 27.19 -6.82 -32.24
C SER A 618 26.42 -5.61 -32.78
N PHE A 619 26.45 -4.49 -32.06
CA PHE A 619 25.80 -3.26 -32.51
C PHE A 619 26.45 -2.68 -33.76
N VAL A 620 27.79 -2.68 -33.85
CA VAL A 620 28.54 -2.31 -35.06
C VAL A 620 28.13 -3.15 -36.27
N SER A 621 28.03 -4.47 -36.08
CA SER A 621 27.55 -5.38 -37.12
C SER A 621 26.13 -5.04 -37.59
N GLN A 622 25.25 -4.66 -36.64
CA GLN A 622 23.88 -4.27 -36.96
C GLN A 622 23.82 -2.94 -37.73
N VAL A 623 24.65 -1.96 -37.39
CA VAL A 623 24.76 -0.69 -38.13
C VAL A 623 25.13 -0.96 -39.60
N LYS A 624 26.11 -1.82 -39.83
CA LYS A 624 26.51 -2.23 -41.20
C LYS A 624 25.38 -2.96 -41.93
N THR A 625 24.71 -3.88 -41.25
CA THR A 625 23.56 -4.60 -41.78
C THR A 625 22.45 -3.65 -42.24
N VAL A 626 22.14 -2.63 -41.44
CA VAL A 626 21.14 -1.60 -41.80
C VAL A 626 21.58 -0.82 -43.05
N GLN A 627 22.85 -0.47 -43.15
CA GLN A 627 23.40 0.15 -44.36
C GLN A 627 23.23 -0.76 -45.58
N ASP A 628 23.60 -2.05 -45.45
CA ASP A 628 23.44 -3.01 -46.53
C ASP A 628 21.97 -3.15 -46.96
N ILE A 629 21.04 -3.20 -46.02
CA ILE A 629 19.60 -3.26 -46.32
C ILE A 629 19.14 -2.00 -47.09
N THR A 630 19.52 -0.81 -46.61
CA THR A 630 19.01 0.47 -47.15
C THR A 630 19.62 0.80 -48.53
N THR A 631 20.75 0.21 -48.88
CA THR A 631 21.44 0.44 -50.17
C THR A 631 21.28 -0.72 -51.15
N ASN A 632 20.70 -1.85 -50.71
CA ASN A 632 20.56 -3.02 -51.60
C ASN A 632 19.44 -2.82 -52.61
N PRO A 633 19.73 -2.95 -53.95
CA PRO A 633 18.74 -2.70 -54.99
C PRO A 633 17.63 -3.77 -55.06
N SER A 634 17.81 -4.93 -54.40
CA SER A 634 16.79 -5.98 -54.37
C SER A 634 15.77 -5.82 -53.22
N VAL A 635 15.98 -4.87 -52.29
CA VAL A 635 15.07 -4.53 -51.24
C VAL A 635 14.16 -3.39 -51.66
N GLU A 636 12.95 -3.73 -52.11
CA GLU A 636 11.97 -2.77 -52.61
C GLU A 636 10.84 -2.56 -51.61
N TYR A 637 10.29 -1.33 -51.54
CA TYR A 637 9.09 -1.07 -50.77
C TYR A 637 7.82 -1.48 -51.51
N ASN A 638 6.88 -2.06 -50.81
CA ASN A 638 5.57 -2.42 -51.35
C ASN A 638 4.69 -1.16 -51.37
N ILE A 639 4.55 -0.52 -52.50
CA ILE A 639 3.88 0.80 -52.67
C ILE A 639 2.39 0.78 -52.38
N ASP A 640 1.74 -0.37 -52.47
CA ASP A 640 0.32 -0.58 -52.16
C ASP A 640 0.09 -1.11 -50.73
N ALA A 641 1.15 -1.25 -49.95
CA ALA A 641 1.07 -1.51 -48.53
C ALA A 641 0.90 -0.19 -47.71
N LYS A 642 0.23 -0.26 -46.57
CA LYS A 642 -0.02 0.92 -45.74
C LYS A 642 0.23 0.62 -44.27
N LYS A 643 1.11 1.38 -43.64
CA LYS A 643 1.31 1.40 -42.19
C LYS A 643 0.55 2.62 -41.61
N ILE A 644 -0.15 2.39 -40.53
CA ILE A 644 -0.74 3.41 -39.66
C ILE A 644 -0.08 3.21 -38.32
N ASP A 645 0.65 4.21 -37.85
CA ASP A 645 1.38 4.12 -36.59
C ASP A 645 0.46 4.24 -35.39
N GLY A 646 0.76 3.46 -34.35
CA GLY A 646 0.08 3.56 -33.07
C GLY A 646 0.38 4.90 -32.38
N CYS A 647 -0.57 5.39 -31.61
CA CYS A 647 -0.35 6.64 -30.91
C CYS A 647 -1.13 6.72 -29.60
N ASP A 648 -0.60 7.51 -28.68
CA ASP A 648 -1.21 7.79 -27.39
C ASP A 648 -2.40 8.75 -27.53
N SER A 649 -3.33 8.62 -26.58
CA SER A 649 -4.38 9.63 -26.38
C SER A 649 -3.81 10.82 -25.61
N LYS A 650 -4.39 11.98 -25.86
CA LYS A 650 -4.04 13.24 -25.23
C LYS A 650 -5.31 14.02 -24.92
N ILE A 651 -5.51 14.33 -23.65
CA ILE A 651 -6.63 15.15 -23.19
C ILE A 651 -6.13 16.32 -22.36
N THR A 652 -6.93 17.39 -22.24
CA THR A 652 -6.75 18.38 -21.18
C THR A 652 -7.99 18.41 -20.29
N LEU A 653 -7.78 18.43 -18.98
CA LEU A 653 -8.83 18.61 -17.99
C LEU A 653 -8.54 19.89 -17.21
N ASN A 654 -9.45 20.88 -17.31
CA ASN A 654 -9.26 22.23 -16.77
C ASN A 654 -7.92 22.88 -17.21
N GLY A 655 -7.51 22.64 -18.45
CA GLY A 655 -6.29 23.18 -19.04
C GLY A 655 -4.99 22.40 -18.70
N ILE A 656 -5.06 21.36 -17.86
CA ILE A 656 -3.92 20.49 -17.56
C ILE A 656 -3.94 19.27 -18.50
N GLU A 657 -2.79 19.02 -19.12
CA GLU A 657 -2.60 17.93 -20.08
C GLU A 657 -2.37 16.59 -19.40
N TYR A 658 -3.01 15.56 -19.96
CA TYR A 658 -2.82 14.16 -19.59
C TYR A 658 -2.61 13.34 -20.85
N ILE A 659 -1.62 12.43 -20.82
CA ILE A 659 -1.30 11.51 -21.93
C ILE A 659 -1.52 10.09 -21.41
N GLY A 660 -2.08 9.22 -22.27
CA GLY A 660 -2.31 7.82 -21.92
C GLY A 660 -2.19 6.90 -23.14
N SER A 661 -1.70 5.69 -22.95
CA SER A 661 -1.62 4.67 -24.00
C SER A 661 -3.00 4.12 -24.41
N SER A 662 -4.03 4.39 -23.64
CA SER A 662 -5.43 4.05 -23.95
C SER A 662 -6.31 5.31 -23.93
N ASN A 663 -7.57 5.16 -24.35
CA ASN A 663 -8.53 6.26 -24.32
C ASN A 663 -9.20 6.44 -22.95
N SER A 664 -8.76 5.70 -21.92
CA SER A 664 -9.33 5.74 -20.57
C SER A 664 -8.36 6.42 -19.60
N PHE A 665 -8.88 7.41 -18.86
CA PHE A 665 -8.13 8.18 -17.88
C PHE A 665 -8.84 8.13 -16.52
N SER A 666 -8.07 7.88 -15.47
CA SER A 666 -8.56 7.97 -14.08
C SER A 666 -7.91 9.18 -13.40
N ILE A 667 -8.67 10.26 -13.24
CA ILE A 667 -8.17 11.56 -12.77
C ILE A 667 -9.08 12.07 -11.67
N ASN A 668 -8.53 12.26 -10.47
CA ASN A 668 -9.24 12.84 -9.32
C ASN A 668 -10.64 12.24 -9.08
N GLY A 669 -10.74 10.92 -9.17
CA GLY A 669 -11.99 10.18 -8.96
C GLY A 669 -12.94 10.13 -10.17
N LEU A 670 -12.59 10.75 -11.30
CA LEU A 670 -13.29 10.61 -12.56
C LEU A 670 -12.61 9.54 -13.43
N ASN A 671 -13.41 8.65 -13.99
CA ASN A 671 -12.97 7.73 -15.05
C ASN A 671 -13.55 8.26 -16.37
N ILE A 672 -12.67 8.79 -17.20
CA ILE A 672 -13.00 9.45 -18.46
C ILE A 672 -12.58 8.51 -19.58
N THR A 673 -13.49 8.19 -20.50
CA THR A 673 -13.17 7.50 -21.75
C THR A 673 -13.36 8.47 -22.92
N ALA A 674 -12.26 8.86 -23.54
CA ALA A 674 -12.24 9.71 -24.72
C ALA A 674 -12.66 8.90 -25.97
N GLN A 675 -13.60 9.41 -26.75
CA GLN A 675 -14.13 8.70 -27.92
C GLN A 675 -13.80 9.42 -29.25
N VAL A 676 -13.92 10.74 -29.27
CA VAL A 676 -13.73 11.56 -30.48
C VAL A 676 -13.01 12.84 -30.09
N VAL A 677 -12.08 13.27 -30.94
CA VAL A 677 -11.35 14.54 -30.79
C VAL A 677 -12.33 15.71 -30.77
N THR A 678 -12.16 16.61 -29.78
CA THR A 678 -12.93 17.84 -29.67
C THR A 678 -12.20 19.05 -30.26
N GLY A 679 -10.87 19.02 -30.24
CA GLY A 679 -9.99 20.15 -30.49
C GLY A 679 -9.55 20.87 -29.22
N ASP A 680 -8.63 21.81 -29.37
CA ASP A 680 -8.10 22.63 -28.29
C ASP A 680 -8.93 23.90 -28.05
N GLY A 681 -8.76 24.47 -26.86
CA GLY A 681 -9.36 25.72 -26.41
C GLY A 681 -10.76 25.60 -25.84
N ASP A 682 -11.16 26.64 -25.13
CA ASP A 682 -12.42 26.69 -24.35
C ASP A 682 -13.69 26.52 -25.20
N ALA A 683 -13.65 26.97 -26.47
CA ALA A 683 -14.79 26.86 -27.38
C ALA A 683 -15.09 25.42 -27.80
N ASN A 684 -14.08 24.55 -27.77
CA ASN A 684 -14.16 23.15 -28.15
C ASN A 684 -14.27 22.21 -26.91
N ALA A 685 -14.19 22.77 -25.71
CA ALA A 685 -14.26 22.01 -24.48
C ALA A 685 -15.66 21.46 -24.21
N ILE A 686 -15.76 20.19 -23.86
CA ILE A 686 -16.98 19.62 -23.31
C ILE A 686 -16.99 19.78 -21.79
N SER A 687 -18.16 19.99 -21.21
CA SER A 687 -18.33 20.15 -19.79
C SER A 687 -18.67 18.81 -19.15
N ILE A 688 -17.97 18.48 -18.05
CA ILE A 688 -18.26 17.35 -17.17
C ILE A 688 -18.78 17.92 -15.86
N THR A 689 -20.06 17.71 -15.57
CA THR A 689 -20.64 18.12 -14.29
C THR A 689 -20.79 16.90 -13.39
N THR A 690 -20.16 16.96 -12.22
CA THR A 690 -20.25 15.94 -11.18
C THR A 690 -21.11 16.45 -10.04
N ALA A 691 -22.08 15.67 -9.61
CA ALA A 691 -22.97 15.99 -8.50
C ALA A 691 -23.17 14.76 -7.60
N THR A 692 -23.66 14.98 -6.40
CA THR A 692 -24.09 13.86 -5.54
C THR A 692 -25.30 13.18 -6.18
N ASP A 693 -25.24 11.88 -6.32
CA ASP A 693 -26.32 11.05 -6.87
C ASP A 693 -27.38 10.78 -5.80
N THR A 694 -28.22 11.78 -5.57
CA THR A 694 -29.31 11.67 -4.59
C THR A 694 -30.34 10.61 -4.98
N GLN A 695 -30.57 10.40 -6.30
CA GLN A 695 -31.47 9.37 -6.76
C GLN A 695 -30.90 7.97 -6.52
N GLY A 696 -29.64 7.74 -6.83
CA GLY A 696 -28.98 6.46 -6.54
C GLY A 696 -28.92 6.13 -5.05
N ILE A 697 -28.73 7.14 -4.20
CA ILE A 697 -28.80 6.96 -2.74
C ILE A 697 -30.24 6.61 -2.31
N TYR A 698 -31.23 7.34 -2.83
CA TYR A 698 -32.64 7.06 -2.56
C TYR A 698 -33.02 5.64 -2.98
N ASP A 699 -32.63 5.21 -4.18
CA ASP A 699 -32.96 3.91 -4.71
C ASP A 699 -32.32 2.79 -3.85
N LYS A 700 -31.08 2.94 -3.40
CA LYS A 700 -30.44 2.00 -2.46
C LYS A 700 -31.18 1.88 -1.14
N ILE A 701 -31.62 3.00 -0.57
CA ILE A 701 -32.41 2.99 0.68
C ILE A 701 -33.77 2.35 0.44
N LYS A 702 -34.41 2.67 -0.68
CA LYS A 702 -35.70 2.08 -1.06
C LYS A 702 -35.60 0.56 -1.27
N ASP A 703 -34.55 0.09 -1.94
CA ASP A 703 -34.30 -1.33 -2.15
C ASP A 703 -34.08 -2.07 -0.83
N PHE A 704 -33.30 -1.47 0.07
CA PHE A 704 -33.11 -2.00 1.43
C PHE A 704 -34.43 -2.11 2.19
N LEU A 705 -35.25 -1.05 2.19
CA LEU A 705 -36.57 -1.07 2.85
C LEU A 705 -37.53 -2.08 2.20
N SER A 706 -37.43 -2.25 0.88
CA SER A 706 -38.20 -3.27 0.15
C SER A 706 -37.81 -4.69 0.57
N GLN A 707 -36.50 -4.97 0.70
CA GLN A 707 -35.99 -6.25 1.20
C GLN A 707 -36.40 -6.50 2.65
N TYR A 708 -36.33 -5.45 3.50
CA TYR A 708 -36.81 -5.52 4.88
C TYR A 708 -38.29 -5.91 4.93
N ASN A 709 -39.14 -5.20 4.19
CA ASN A 709 -40.56 -5.48 4.15
C ASN A 709 -40.85 -6.89 3.60
N SER A 710 -40.12 -7.33 2.58
CA SER A 710 -40.24 -8.69 2.03
C SER A 710 -39.89 -9.75 3.05
N LEU A 711 -38.82 -9.54 3.82
CA LEU A 711 -38.40 -10.45 4.88
C LEU A 711 -39.42 -10.49 6.03
N ILE A 712 -39.91 -9.34 6.48
CA ILE A 712 -40.95 -9.28 7.56
C ILE A 712 -42.23 -9.93 7.11
N ASN A 713 -42.69 -9.70 5.86
CA ASN A 713 -43.88 -10.30 5.32
C ASN A 713 -43.74 -11.84 5.24
N GLU A 714 -42.57 -12.34 4.84
CA GLU A 714 -42.31 -13.79 4.80
C GLU A 714 -42.33 -14.40 6.22
N ILE A 715 -41.61 -13.75 7.16
CA ILE A 715 -41.65 -14.22 8.56
C ILE A 715 -43.06 -14.20 9.12
N THR A 716 -43.82 -13.16 8.85
CA THR A 716 -45.21 -13.02 9.30
C THR A 716 -46.12 -14.09 8.63
N SER A 717 -45.93 -14.33 7.34
CA SER A 717 -46.64 -15.37 6.61
C SER A 717 -46.35 -16.77 7.16
N LEU A 718 -45.07 -17.06 7.45
CA LEU A 718 -44.65 -18.32 8.04
C LEU A 718 -45.15 -18.49 9.48
N TYR A 719 -45.16 -17.39 10.25
CA TYR A 719 -45.65 -17.38 11.64
C TYR A 719 -47.15 -17.57 11.72
N ASN A 720 -47.92 -16.95 10.82
CA ASN A 720 -49.37 -17.02 10.75
C ASN A 720 -49.91 -18.18 9.88
N ALA A 721 -48.98 -19.00 9.34
CA ALA A 721 -49.39 -20.12 8.50
C ALA A 721 -50.32 -21.09 9.28
N ASP A 722 -51.41 -21.46 8.66
CA ASP A 722 -52.35 -22.41 9.24
C ASP A 722 -51.69 -23.76 9.55
N SER A 723 -52.10 -24.36 10.64
CA SER A 723 -51.58 -25.66 11.03
C SER A 723 -51.94 -26.71 9.98
N ALA A 724 -50.94 -27.39 9.45
CA ALA A 724 -51.13 -28.55 8.57
C ALA A 724 -51.60 -29.81 9.29
N LYS A 725 -52.17 -29.67 10.50
CA LYS A 725 -52.72 -30.79 11.28
C LYS A 725 -53.90 -31.42 10.53
N GLY A 726 -53.75 -32.69 10.17
CA GLY A 726 -54.75 -33.42 9.38
C GLY A 726 -54.44 -33.49 7.88
N TYR A 727 -53.50 -32.71 7.38
CA TYR A 727 -53.00 -32.82 6.01
C TYR A 727 -51.71 -33.63 5.98
N GLU A 728 -51.67 -34.61 5.12
CA GLU A 728 -50.47 -35.45 4.93
C GLU A 728 -50.00 -35.39 3.48
N PRO A 729 -48.65 -35.42 3.25
CA PRO A 729 -48.14 -35.55 1.90
C PRO A 729 -48.67 -36.83 1.25
N LEU A 730 -48.99 -36.73 -0.02
CA LEU A 730 -49.35 -37.90 -0.81
C LEU A 730 -48.11 -38.76 -1.08
N THR A 731 -48.28 -40.09 -1.01
CA THR A 731 -47.28 -41.03 -1.54
C THR A 731 -47.35 -41.04 -3.07
N ASP A 732 -46.34 -41.62 -3.72
CA ASP A 732 -46.33 -41.70 -5.19
C ASP A 732 -47.53 -42.53 -5.71
N ASP A 733 -47.91 -43.65 -5.04
CA ASP A 733 -49.06 -44.42 -5.35
C ASP A 733 -50.40 -43.65 -5.19
N GLU A 734 -50.43 -42.74 -4.17
CA GLU A 734 -51.63 -41.87 -3.97
C GLU A 734 -51.70 -40.78 -5.04
N LYS A 735 -50.53 -40.23 -5.49
CA LYS A 735 -50.49 -39.26 -6.59
C LYS A 735 -50.88 -39.89 -7.92
N ASP A 736 -50.34 -41.07 -8.20
CA ASP A 736 -50.70 -41.84 -9.43
C ASP A 736 -52.14 -42.22 -9.51
N ALA A 737 -52.81 -42.37 -8.36
CA ALA A 737 -54.27 -42.66 -8.27
C ALA A 737 -55.13 -41.38 -8.38
N MET A 738 -54.60 -40.22 -8.40
CA MET A 738 -55.30 -38.91 -8.60
C MET A 738 -55.63 -38.79 -10.10
N SER A 739 -56.79 -38.27 -10.42
CA SER A 739 -57.10 -37.89 -11.80
C SER A 739 -56.38 -36.60 -12.19
N ASP A 740 -56.03 -36.49 -13.45
CA ASP A 740 -55.39 -35.29 -14.04
C ASP A 740 -56.31 -34.04 -14.14
N THR A 741 -57.30 -33.92 -13.24
CA THR A 741 -58.22 -32.76 -13.21
C THR A 741 -57.83 -31.74 -12.16
#